data_5100c4bb2883e95771512160bfcdc853
#
_entry.id   5100c4bb2883e95771512160bfcdc853
#
_cell.length_a   1.000
_cell.length_b   1.000
_cell.length_c   1.000
_cell.angle_alpha   90.00
_cell.angle_beta   90.00
_cell.angle_gamma   90.00
#
_symmetry.space_group_name_H-M   'P 1'
#
loop_
_entity.id
_entity.type
_entity.pdbx_description
1 polymer ?
#
loop_
_entity_poly.entity_id
_entity_poly.type
_entity_poly.pdbx_seq_one_letter_code
_entity_poly.pdbx_strand_id
1 'polypeptide(L)'
;MHKNKLNRTSFSKIPSLVEMPDFLSLQKDSFERFLQLGAVEDEREYMGLEGVFQDVFPLEDSHRNYILEYNNYFLGLPKYSPDECIDRGVTYSVPLKVRLTLNITDEENKNEFAQSIQQDVYFGNIPSMTEKGTFVINGAERVIVSQLHRSPGVFFDEALHPNGAKLFQARIIPFRGSWLDFTTDINDALFAIIDRRRKFPVTMLLRALGFSTNKDIFNAFGCIKEISLKSKKGLDDHYGMTVVSDIIDEKTGEIFYEGGTILDENSVDVLRDNKIYDLQVIDVNRDFSSMLLMNTIEKDPTRSTEEALGVVYQLIRSGEPPNLETAQKFIERQFFSPKKYDLGQVGRYRLNQQFDLDVPVDDTVLTMDDIVCVIEFLIDMRKGERGSDDIDHLGNRRVKTVGELLTNQFNVALSRMLRTIYERMNLRESESITPQDLINSRVVTTVINTFFGTSQLSQFGDQTNPLAEITHKRRISALGPGGLTRERAGFEVRDVHYTHYGRLCPIETPEGPNIGLISSLALHARINKHGFIEAPYRVLNKKGKSSFATESVNYLSADDEDRYMIAQSDSRMDKAGKLLDSSVRARIRGDFPVVDSSELEFMDVSPNQILSVAAALIPFLEHDDANRALMGSNMQRQSVPLMNPTAPIVGTGIERKVAVDSYSALTSPVDGKVAYIDSGKISIKSSDLPDDLTLSSGSNLVELTLKKYWRTNQNSSHNQRPLVKLGEKVNKGDVIADGASCNKGELALGNNV
;
A
#
# COMPACT_ATOMS: atom_id res chain seq x y z
N MET A 1 -8.79 -40.97 -22.50
CA MET A 1 -7.63 -40.15 -22.94
C MET A 1 -8.17 -39.08 -23.87
N HIS A 2 -8.20 -37.84 -23.44
CA HIS A 2 -8.66 -36.72 -24.26
C HIS A 2 -7.71 -36.50 -25.44
N LYS A 3 -8.17 -36.79 -26.66
CA LYS A 3 -7.41 -36.64 -27.92
C LYS A 3 -6.97 -35.17 -28.22
N ASN A 4 -7.47 -34.21 -27.45
CA ASN A 4 -7.25 -32.80 -27.69
C ASN A 4 -6.13 -32.16 -26.83
N LYS A 5 -5.51 -32.92 -25.91
CA LYS A 5 -4.35 -32.46 -25.16
C LYS A 5 -3.05 -32.80 -25.89
N LEU A 6 -2.12 -31.87 -25.97
CA LEU A 6 -0.76 -32.16 -26.41
C LEU A 6 -0.09 -33.09 -25.39
N ASN A 7 0.54 -34.16 -25.91
CA ASN A 7 1.22 -35.12 -25.06
C ASN A 7 2.62 -34.53 -24.71
N ARG A 8 2.74 -33.95 -23.52
CA ARG A 8 3.99 -33.31 -23.05
C ARG A 8 4.76 -34.27 -22.15
N THR A 9 6.05 -34.39 -22.42
CA THR A 9 7.00 -35.11 -21.54
C THR A 9 7.67 -34.08 -20.65
N SER A 10 7.55 -34.22 -19.32
CA SER A 10 8.17 -33.33 -18.35
C SER A 10 9.61 -33.79 -18.06
N PHE A 11 10.56 -32.89 -18.18
CA PHE A 11 11.96 -33.06 -17.78
C PHE A 11 12.29 -32.33 -16.48
N SER A 12 11.27 -31.85 -15.75
CA SER A 12 11.46 -31.15 -14.48
C SER A 12 12.11 -32.05 -13.45
N LYS A 13 13.18 -31.55 -12.79
CA LYS A 13 13.88 -32.23 -11.70
C LYS A 13 13.31 -31.89 -10.33
N ILE A 14 12.70 -30.71 -10.19
CA ILE A 14 12.13 -30.20 -8.94
C ILE A 14 10.59 -30.35 -9.04
N PRO A 15 9.95 -31.05 -8.10
CA PRO A 15 8.50 -31.16 -8.08
C PRO A 15 7.87 -29.77 -7.79
N SER A 16 6.77 -29.46 -8.44
CA SER A 16 5.99 -28.26 -8.12
C SER A 16 5.29 -28.46 -6.78
N LEU A 17 5.65 -27.65 -5.79
CA LEU A 17 5.07 -27.67 -4.43
C LEU A 17 3.87 -26.74 -4.32
N VAL A 18 3.89 -25.65 -5.04
CA VAL A 18 2.85 -24.64 -5.05
C VAL A 18 2.18 -24.63 -6.42
N GLU A 19 0.88 -24.70 -6.44
CA GLU A 19 0.14 -24.49 -7.68
C GLU A 19 0.34 -23.05 -8.17
N MET A 20 0.38 -22.88 -9.48
CA MET A 20 0.46 -21.55 -10.06
C MET A 20 -0.80 -20.75 -9.71
N PRO A 21 -0.68 -19.57 -9.11
CA PRO A 21 -1.82 -18.72 -8.79
C PRO A 21 -2.58 -18.32 -10.07
N ASP A 22 -3.82 -17.87 -9.92
CA ASP A 22 -4.51 -17.16 -11.01
C ASP A 22 -3.73 -15.85 -11.30
N PHE A 23 -3.31 -15.67 -12.56
CA PHE A 23 -2.53 -14.51 -12.95
C PHE A 23 -3.31 -13.20 -12.88
N LEU A 24 -4.64 -13.26 -12.80
CA LEU A 24 -5.52 -12.09 -12.67
C LEU A 24 -5.92 -11.80 -11.21
N SER A 25 -5.51 -12.62 -10.24
CA SER A 25 -5.85 -12.45 -8.82
C SER A 25 -5.51 -11.05 -8.31
N LEU A 26 -4.38 -10.46 -8.72
CA LEU A 26 -3.99 -9.09 -8.36
C LEU A 26 -5.11 -8.07 -8.61
N GLN A 27 -5.78 -8.15 -9.75
CA GLN A 27 -6.84 -7.22 -10.12
C GLN A 27 -8.18 -7.61 -9.47
N LYS A 28 -8.56 -8.89 -9.57
CA LYS A 28 -9.84 -9.39 -9.08
C LYS A 28 -9.98 -9.28 -7.57
N ASP A 29 -9.00 -9.81 -6.80
CA ASP A 29 -9.06 -9.81 -5.34
C ASP A 29 -9.06 -8.38 -4.78
N SER A 30 -8.34 -7.48 -5.43
CA SER A 30 -8.32 -6.07 -5.02
C SER A 30 -9.66 -5.38 -5.25
N PHE A 31 -10.31 -5.64 -6.38
CA PHE A 31 -11.62 -5.06 -6.67
C PHE A 31 -12.74 -5.67 -5.82
N GLU A 32 -12.65 -6.97 -5.55
CA GLU A 32 -13.59 -7.67 -4.65
C GLU A 32 -13.48 -7.13 -3.23
N ARG A 33 -12.27 -6.95 -2.70
CA ARG A 33 -12.04 -6.29 -1.40
C ARG A 33 -12.58 -4.85 -1.35
N PHE A 34 -12.52 -4.12 -2.46
CA PHE A 34 -13.08 -2.78 -2.54
C PHE A 34 -14.60 -2.78 -2.42
N LEU A 35 -15.30 -3.70 -3.10
CA LEU A 35 -16.75 -3.76 -3.12
C LEU A 35 -17.36 -4.63 -2.03
N GLN A 36 -16.65 -5.62 -1.50
CA GLN A 36 -17.08 -6.56 -0.47
C GLN A 36 -18.46 -7.18 -0.71
N LEU A 37 -18.79 -7.51 -1.97
CA LEU A 37 -20.12 -8.01 -2.36
C LEU A 37 -20.44 -9.40 -1.80
N GLY A 38 -19.43 -10.22 -1.53
CA GLY A 38 -19.60 -11.57 -0.98
C GLY A 38 -19.84 -11.61 0.53
N ALA A 39 -19.64 -10.47 1.24
CA ALA A 39 -19.86 -10.38 2.67
C ALA A 39 -21.30 -9.96 2.99
N VAL A 40 -21.86 -10.54 4.07
CA VAL A 40 -23.14 -10.09 4.62
C VAL A 40 -22.99 -8.65 5.13
N GLU A 41 -24.06 -7.87 5.10
CA GLU A 41 -24.04 -6.45 5.40
C GLU A 41 -23.35 -6.09 6.73
N ASP A 42 -23.60 -6.87 7.78
CA ASP A 42 -23.04 -6.67 9.12
C ASP A 42 -21.60 -7.22 9.30
N GLU A 43 -21.10 -8.01 8.32
CA GLU A 43 -19.78 -8.65 8.37
C GLU A 43 -18.74 -7.93 7.50
N ARG A 44 -19.07 -6.79 6.90
CA ARG A 44 -18.13 -6.02 6.08
C ARG A 44 -17.01 -5.44 6.93
N GLU A 45 -15.78 -5.66 6.47
CA GLU A 45 -14.58 -5.12 7.11
C GLU A 45 -14.49 -3.60 6.85
N TYR A 46 -13.90 -2.85 7.80
CA TYR A 46 -13.60 -1.42 7.65
C TYR A 46 -12.51 -1.19 6.61
N MET A 47 -12.87 -1.36 5.34
CA MET A 47 -11.98 -1.13 4.19
C MET A 47 -12.79 -0.85 2.92
N GLY A 48 -12.10 -0.38 1.88
CA GLY A 48 -12.71 -0.13 0.57
C GLY A 48 -13.85 0.88 0.63
N LEU A 49 -14.97 0.56 0.00
CA LEU A 49 -16.13 1.46 -0.08
C LEU A 49 -16.83 1.62 1.27
N GLU A 50 -16.91 0.55 2.08
CA GLU A 50 -17.50 0.58 3.42
C GLU A 50 -16.75 1.55 4.33
N GLY A 51 -15.40 1.45 4.40
CA GLY A 51 -14.59 2.36 5.20
C GLY A 51 -14.77 3.83 4.81
N VAL A 52 -14.89 4.11 3.51
CA VAL A 52 -15.13 5.50 3.03
C VAL A 52 -16.46 6.06 3.52
N PHE A 53 -17.52 5.25 3.55
CA PHE A 53 -18.80 5.71 4.08
C PHE A 53 -18.76 5.89 5.59
N GLN A 54 -18.15 4.97 6.33
CA GLN A 54 -18.03 5.08 7.79
C GLN A 54 -17.16 6.28 8.22
N ASP A 55 -16.12 6.64 7.46
CA ASP A 55 -15.28 7.84 7.71
C ASP A 55 -16.05 9.15 7.54
N VAL A 56 -17.02 9.16 6.62
CA VAL A 56 -17.74 10.37 6.23
C VAL A 56 -18.95 10.59 7.10
N PHE A 57 -19.71 9.55 7.41
CA PHE A 57 -20.92 9.61 8.21
C PHE A 57 -20.66 9.21 9.68
N PRO A 58 -21.45 9.71 10.65
CA PRO A 58 -22.60 10.60 10.56
C PRO A 58 -22.23 12.05 10.26
N LEU A 59 -23.17 12.78 9.63
CA LEU A 59 -23.07 14.20 9.35
C LEU A 59 -24.07 14.98 10.17
N GLU A 60 -23.57 15.92 10.98
CA GLU A 60 -24.39 16.80 11.79
C GLU A 60 -24.37 18.22 11.21
N ASP A 61 -25.53 18.88 11.22
CA ASP A 61 -25.65 20.31 10.93
C ASP A 61 -25.02 21.17 12.02
N SER A 62 -24.65 22.42 11.70
CA SER A 62 -24.06 23.40 12.63
C SER A 62 -24.89 23.63 13.87
N HIS A 63 -26.22 23.50 13.77
CA HIS A 63 -27.21 23.69 14.84
C HIS A 63 -27.67 22.39 15.49
N ARG A 64 -27.19 21.23 14.96
CA ARG A 64 -27.65 19.88 15.37
C ARG A 64 -29.14 19.62 15.17
N ASN A 65 -29.76 20.28 14.19
CA ASN A 65 -31.13 20.04 13.83
C ASN A 65 -31.32 18.82 12.94
N TYR A 66 -30.32 18.48 12.15
CA TYR A 66 -30.31 17.38 11.19
C TYR A 66 -29.07 16.50 11.39
N ILE A 67 -29.32 15.19 11.50
CA ILE A 67 -28.23 14.18 11.54
C ILE A 67 -28.48 13.20 10.42
N LEU A 68 -27.53 13.09 9.49
CA LEU A 68 -27.57 12.16 8.37
C LEU A 68 -26.65 10.98 8.67
N GLU A 69 -27.24 9.80 8.83
CA GLU A 69 -26.56 8.55 9.16
C GLU A 69 -26.48 7.63 7.95
N TYR A 70 -25.38 6.89 7.85
CA TYR A 70 -25.17 5.82 6.89
C TYR A 70 -25.60 4.48 7.51
N ASN A 71 -26.34 3.68 6.75
CA ASN A 71 -26.72 2.33 7.15
C ASN A 71 -25.98 1.29 6.32
N ASN A 72 -26.17 1.31 4.98
CA ASN A 72 -25.65 0.30 4.10
C ASN A 72 -25.61 0.76 2.64
N TYR A 73 -24.86 0.06 1.77
CA TYR A 73 -24.87 0.27 0.32
C TYR A 73 -25.24 -0.99 -0.45
N PHE A 74 -25.81 -0.80 -1.62
CA PHE A 74 -26.22 -1.84 -2.54
C PHE A 74 -25.73 -1.54 -3.95
N LEU A 75 -25.34 -2.57 -4.67
CA LEU A 75 -25.07 -2.48 -6.10
C LEU A 75 -26.21 -3.12 -6.88
N GLY A 76 -26.74 -2.40 -7.86
CA GLY A 76 -27.73 -2.92 -8.75
C GLY A 76 -27.11 -3.76 -9.87
N LEU A 77 -27.96 -4.40 -10.67
CA LEU A 77 -27.51 -5.16 -11.84
C LEU A 77 -27.05 -4.20 -12.97
N PRO A 78 -26.04 -4.58 -13.73
CA PRO A 78 -25.61 -3.82 -14.90
C PRO A 78 -26.72 -3.82 -15.96
N LYS A 79 -26.87 -2.69 -16.65
CA LYS A 79 -27.91 -2.53 -17.69
C LYS A 79 -27.60 -3.34 -18.97
N TYR A 80 -26.32 -3.48 -19.30
CA TYR A 80 -25.82 -4.15 -20.50
C TYR A 80 -24.69 -5.09 -20.11
N SER A 81 -24.48 -6.14 -20.90
CA SER A 81 -23.32 -7.01 -20.79
C SER A 81 -22.03 -6.28 -21.18
N PRO A 82 -20.83 -6.74 -20.77
CA PRO A 82 -19.57 -6.12 -21.19
C PRO A 82 -19.41 -6.04 -22.71
N ASP A 83 -19.80 -7.09 -23.44
CA ASP A 83 -19.69 -7.16 -24.89
C ASP A 83 -20.67 -6.17 -25.56
N GLU A 84 -21.90 -6.05 -25.07
CA GLU A 84 -22.84 -5.04 -25.54
C GLU A 84 -22.36 -3.60 -25.27
N CYS A 85 -21.68 -3.38 -24.14
CA CYS A 85 -21.10 -2.07 -23.82
C CYS A 85 -20.01 -1.66 -24.82
N ILE A 86 -19.17 -2.62 -25.27
CA ILE A 86 -18.15 -2.39 -26.28
C ILE A 86 -18.81 -2.04 -27.62
N ASP A 87 -19.82 -2.80 -28.05
CA ASP A 87 -20.51 -2.59 -29.33
C ASP A 87 -21.27 -1.24 -29.37
N ARG A 88 -21.87 -0.85 -28.24
CA ARG A 88 -22.62 0.41 -28.13
C ARG A 88 -21.75 1.61 -27.80
N GLY A 89 -20.47 1.44 -27.49
CA GLY A 89 -19.58 2.52 -27.08
C GLY A 89 -19.92 3.13 -25.71
N VAL A 90 -20.49 2.36 -24.78
CA VAL A 90 -20.89 2.81 -23.45
C VAL A 90 -20.01 2.20 -22.38
N THR A 91 -20.09 2.73 -21.16
CA THR A 91 -19.35 2.25 -20.01
C THR A 91 -20.09 1.08 -19.33
N TYR A 92 -19.39 -0.02 -19.06
CA TYR A 92 -19.89 -1.10 -18.23
C TYR A 92 -19.88 -0.69 -16.76
N SER A 93 -21.07 -0.42 -16.21
CA SER A 93 -21.21 0.12 -14.85
C SER A 93 -22.43 -0.42 -14.17
N VAL A 94 -22.36 -0.43 -12.84
CA VAL A 94 -23.45 -0.83 -11.94
C VAL A 94 -23.92 0.39 -11.14
N PRO A 95 -25.24 0.55 -10.88
CA PRO A 95 -25.74 1.65 -10.08
C PRO A 95 -25.43 1.39 -8.59
N LEU A 96 -24.83 2.38 -7.94
CA LEU A 96 -24.62 2.42 -6.49
C LEU A 96 -25.80 3.10 -5.82
N LYS A 97 -26.44 2.41 -4.88
CA LYS A 97 -27.45 2.95 -3.98
C LYS A 97 -26.96 2.85 -2.56
N VAL A 98 -27.20 3.88 -1.78
CA VAL A 98 -26.82 3.95 -0.37
C VAL A 98 -28.04 4.19 0.46
N ARG A 99 -28.25 3.39 1.51
CA ARG A 99 -29.31 3.57 2.48
C ARG A 99 -28.86 4.57 3.52
N LEU A 100 -29.58 5.69 3.59
CA LEU A 100 -29.33 6.77 4.53
C LEU A 100 -30.54 6.99 5.41
N THR A 101 -30.29 7.36 6.67
CA THR A 101 -31.30 7.77 7.62
C THR A 101 -31.09 9.24 7.99
N LEU A 102 -32.08 10.09 7.73
CA LEU A 102 -32.06 11.47 8.15
C LEU A 102 -32.89 11.58 9.43
N ASN A 103 -32.24 11.89 10.51
CA ASN A 103 -32.86 12.15 11.81
C ASN A 103 -33.01 13.66 11.98
N ILE A 104 -34.23 14.10 12.25
CA ILE A 104 -34.58 15.49 12.52
C ILE A 104 -34.83 15.59 14.03
N THR A 105 -34.01 16.43 14.71
CA THR A 105 -34.15 16.63 16.17
C THR A 105 -35.34 17.50 16.51
N ASP A 106 -35.90 17.26 17.70
CA ASP A 106 -36.99 18.10 18.21
C ASP A 106 -36.45 19.45 18.69
N GLU A 107 -37.14 20.54 18.38
CA GLU A 107 -36.76 21.89 18.79
C GLU A 107 -36.75 22.07 20.32
N GLU A 108 -37.61 21.35 21.06
CA GLU A 108 -37.72 21.43 22.50
C GLU A 108 -36.70 20.53 23.23
N ASN A 109 -36.38 19.35 22.68
CA ASN A 109 -35.47 18.37 23.25
C ASN A 109 -34.42 17.91 22.21
N LYS A 110 -33.27 18.58 22.14
CA LYS A 110 -32.17 18.25 21.19
C LYS A 110 -31.59 16.83 21.31
N ASN A 111 -32.02 16.05 22.28
CA ASN A 111 -31.62 14.65 22.46
C ASN A 111 -32.67 13.63 21.95
N GLU A 112 -33.82 14.10 21.49
CA GLU A 112 -34.88 13.26 20.93
C GLU A 112 -35.12 13.60 19.46
N PHE A 113 -35.43 12.59 18.66
CA PHE A 113 -35.70 12.78 17.24
C PHE A 113 -37.22 12.99 17.04
N ALA A 114 -37.60 14.11 16.44
CA ALA A 114 -38.98 14.38 16.04
C ALA A 114 -39.40 13.47 14.87
N GLN A 115 -38.50 13.22 13.94
CA GLN A 115 -38.74 12.39 12.76
C GLN A 115 -37.47 11.71 12.28
N SER A 116 -37.60 10.45 11.84
CA SER A 116 -36.53 9.69 11.20
C SER A 116 -36.98 9.22 9.81
N ILE A 117 -36.29 9.62 8.76
CA ILE A 117 -36.60 9.29 7.36
C ILE A 117 -35.50 8.41 6.81
N GLN A 118 -35.81 7.13 6.54
CA GLN A 118 -34.89 6.21 5.89
C GLN A 118 -35.19 6.09 4.41
N GLN A 119 -34.18 6.21 3.55
CA GLN A 119 -34.34 6.16 2.11
C GLN A 119 -33.10 5.57 1.41
N ASP A 120 -33.35 4.81 0.33
CA ASP A 120 -32.29 4.35 -0.57
C ASP A 120 -31.99 5.43 -1.62
N VAL A 121 -30.82 6.05 -1.53
CA VAL A 121 -30.43 7.18 -2.38
C VAL A 121 -29.45 6.72 -3.45
N TYR A 122 -29.64 7.17 -4.68
CA TYR A 122 -28.75 6.90 -5.79
C TYR A 122 -27.49 7.79 -5.73
N PHE A 123 -26.31 7.15 -5.64
CA PHE A 123 -24.99 7.81 -5.55
C PHE A 123 -24.25 7.91 -6.88
N GLY A 124 -24.71 7.26 -7.91
CA GLY A 124 -24.10 7.24 -9.22
C GLY A 124 -23.81 5.84 -9.74
N ASN A 125 -23.18 5.77 -10.91
CA ASN A 125 -22.75 4.50 -11.49
C ASN A 125 -21.26 4.29 -11.23
N ILE A 126 -20.92 3.09 -10.76
CA ILE A 126 -19.53 2.64 -10.60
C ILE A 126 -19.17 1.75 -11.78
N PRO A 127 -18.07 2.04 -12.55
CA PRO A 127 -17.56 1.10 -13.51
C PRO A 127 -17.22 -0.24 -12.84
N SER A 128 -17.75 -1.33 -13.40
CA SER A 128 -17.54 -2.68 -12.88
C SER A 128 -16.42 -3.37 -13.64
N MET A 129 -15.67 -4.21 -12.93
CA MET A 129 -14.63 -5.04 -13.51
C MET A 129 -15.25 -6.21 -14.26
N THR A 130 -14.69 -6.53 -15.43
CA THR A 130 -15.05 -7.74 -16.19
C THR A 130 -14.35 -8.96 -15.58
N GLU A 131 -14.80 -10.16 -15.96
CA GLU A 131 -14.14 -11.42 -15.56
C GLU A 131 -12.66 -11.48 -15.96
N LYS A 132 -12.28 -10.74 -17.00
CA LYS A 132 -10.89 -10.59 -17.47
C LYS A 132 -10.04 -9.63 -16.63
N GLY A 133 -10.58 -8.98 -15.61
CA GLY A 133 -9.86 -8.00 -14.80
C GLY A 133 -9.66 -6.64 -15.50
N THR A 134 -10.52 -6.30 -16.46
CA THR A 134 -10.51 -5.05 -17.22
C THR A 134 -11.75 -4.22 -16.93
N PHE A 135 -11.73 -2.95 -17.30
CA PHE A 135 -12.87 -2.04 -17.25
C PHE A 135 -13.25 -1.60 -18.67
N VAL A 136 -14.52 -1.60 -18.98
CA VAL A 136 -15.03 -1.08 -20.26
C VAL A 136 -15.50 0.35 -20.04
N ILE A 137 -14.77 1.31 -20.60
CA ILE A 137 -15.04 2.75 -20.47
C ILE A 137 -15.29 3.33 -21.85
N ASN A 138 -16.50 3.84 -22.08
CA ASN A 138 -16.91 4.36 -23.40
C ASN A 138 -16.63 3.39 -24.57
N GLY A 139 -16.85 2.10 -24.33
CA GLY A 139 -16.63 1.03 -25.29
C GLY A 139 -15.17 0.57 -25.47
N ALA A 140 -14.22 1.16 -24.75
CA ALA A 140 -12.82 0.75 -24.79
C ALA A 140 -12.45 -0.04 -23.53
N GLU A 141 -11.78 -1.18 -23.69
CA GLU A 141 -11.23 -1.94 -22.57
C GLU A 141 -9.99 -1.23 -22.02
N ARG A 142 -10.00 -0.96 -20.71
CA ARG A 142 -8.91 -0.31 -19.98
C ARG A 142 -8.45 -1.17 -18.82
N VAL A 143 -7.16 -1.04 -18.48
CA VAL A 143 -6.54 -1.69 -17.34
C VAL A 143 -6.05 -0.61 -16.37
N ILE A 144 -6.36 -0.77 -15.10
CA ILE A 144 -5.80 0.07 -14.03
C ILE A 144 -4.51 -0.58 -13.56
N VAL A 145 -3.39 0.09 -13.81
CA VAL A 145 -2.06 -0.39 -13.40
C VAL A 145 -1.85 -0.08 -11.93
N SER A 146 -1.35 -1.06 -11.17
CA SER A 146 -1.00 -0.89 -9.77
C SER A 146 0.20 0.05 -9.62
N GLN A 147 0.20 0.88 -8.56
CA GLN A 147 1.23 1.87 -8.31
C GLN A 147 2.12 1.45 -7.16
N LEU A 148 3.44 1.48 -7.36
CA LEU A 148 4.44 1.32 -6.31
C LEU A 148 4.80 2.69 -5.74
N HIS A 149 4.58 2.89 -4.45
CA HIS A 149 4.88 4.15 -3.79
C HIS A 149 5.51 3.91 -2.42
N ARG A 150 6.07 4.95 -1.83
CA ARG A 150 6.59 4.88 -0.46
C ARG A 150 5.43 4.63 0.52
N SER A 151 5.60 3.67 1.44
CA SER A 151 4.60 3.36 2.46
C SER A 151 4.34 4.56 3.37
N PRO A 152 3.13 4.74 3.91
CA PRO A 152 2.94 5.60 5.08
C PRO A 152 3.79 5.11 6.25
N GLY A 153 4.22 6.04 7.11
CA GLY A 153 5.07 5.77 8.26
C GLY A 153 6.18 6.78 8.42
N VAL A 154 7.22 6.42 9.15
CA VAL A 154 8.41 7.27 9.35
C VAL A 154 9.58 6.72 8.56
N PHE A 155 10.37 7.62 8.00
CA PHE A 155 11.59 7.31 7.26
C PHE A 155 12.73 8.19 7.71
N PHE A 156 13.88 7.58 7.91
CA PHE A 156 15.10 8.24 8.29
C PHE A 156 16.11 8.19 7.14
N ASP A 157 16.63 9.36 6.80
CA ASP A 157 17.54 9.55 5.66
C ASP A 157 18.77 10.32 6.07
N GLU A 158 19.89 10.10 5.38
CA GLU A 158 21.12 10.86 5.56
C GLU A 158 21.49 11.60 4.26
N ALA A 159 21.91 12.84 4.39
CA ALA A 159 22.39 13.65 3.28
C ALA A 159 23.76 14.19 3.60
N LEU A 160 24.65 14.20 2.62
CA LEU A 160 25.97 14.82 2.74
C LEU A 160 25.88 16.31 2.34
N HIS A 161 26.21 17.19 3.28
CA HIS A 161 26.36 18.59 2.96
C HIS A 161 27.65 18.83 2.16
N PRO A 162 27.73 19.87 1.28
CA PRO A 162 28.95 20.20 0.53
C PRO A 162 30.23 20.33 1.38
N ASN A 163 30.09 20.66 2.67
CA ASN A 163 31.21 20.73 3.62
C ASN A 163 31.66 19.36 4.16
N GLY A 164 31.07 18.26 3.71
CA GLY A 164 31.37 16.90 4.20
C GLY A 164 30.64 16.50 5.49
N ALA A 165 29.86 17.39 6.11
CA ALA A 165 29.07 17.06 7.29
C ALA A 165 27.85 16.20 6.90
N LYS A 166 27.56 15.17 7.70
CA LYS A 166 26.36 14.37 7.56
C LYS A 166 25.18 15.10 8.20
N LEU A 167 24.13 15.31 7.43
CA LEU A 167 22.85 15.84 7.88
C LEU A 167 21.85 14.70 7.89
N PHE A 168 21.05 14.62 8.95
CA PHE A 168 20.04 13.60 9.13
C PHE A 168 18.65 14.20 9.01
N GLN A 169 17.75 13.43 8.42
CA GLN A 169 16.37 13.82 8.22
C GLN A 169 15.44 12.69 8.62
N ALA A 170 14.42 13.00 9.40
CA ALA A 170 13.28 12.11 9.63
C ALA A 170 12.05 12.68 8.93
N ARG A 171 11.29 11.83 8.25
CA ARG A 171 10.08 12.24 7.52
C ARG A 171 8.91 11.36 7.90
N ILE A 172 7.86 11.97 8.45
CA ILE A 172 6.58 11.31 8.70
C ILE A 172 5.70 11.50 7.47
N ILE A 173 5.34 10.40 6.82
CA ILE A 173 4.47 10.36 5.65
C ILE A 173 3.13 9.75 6.06
N PRO A 174 2.02 10.51 6.14
CA PRO A 174 0.71 9.96 6.40
C PRO A 174 0.11 9.32 5.14
N PHE A 175 -0.89 8.49 5.32
CA PHE A 175 -1.76 8.03 4.24
C PHE A 175 -2.58 9.19 3.67
N ARG A 176 -3.10 10.05 4.55
CA ARG A 176 -3.83 11.28 4.25
C ARG A 176 -3.47 12.36 5.25
N GLY A 177 -2.98 13.51 4.80
CA GLY A 177 -2.61 14.63 5.67
C GLY A 177 -1.33 15.31 5.27
N SER A 178 -0.84 16.20 6.14
CA SER A 178 0.37 16.97 5.93
C SER A 178 1.62 16.19 6.29
N TRP A 179 2.66 16.34 5.48
CA TRP A 179 3.98 15.77 5.76
C TRP A 179 4.67 16.55 6.86
N LEU A 180 5.36 15.87 7.75
CA LEU A 180 6.16 16.45 8.80
C LEU A 180 7.59 15.93 8.70
N ASP A 181 8.52 16.85 8.40
CA ASP A 181 9.94 16.55 8.26
C ASP A 181 10.71 17.15 9.44
N PHE A 182 11.63 16.40 10.01
CA PHE A 182 12.61 16.87 10.99
C PHE A 182 14.00 16.79 10.37
N THR A 183 14.80 17.82 10.52
CA THR A 183 16.15 17.89 9.93
C THR A 183 17.16 18.41 10.93
N THR A 184 18.38 17.87 10.88
CA THR A 184 19.54 18.43 11.60
C THR A 184 20.20 19.51 10.75
N ASP A 185 20.78 20.51 11.41
CA ASP A 185 21.60 21.55 10.78
C ASP A 185 23.10 21.31 11.04
N ILE A 186 23.96 22.03 10.33
CA ILE A 186 25.43 21.97 10.49
C ILE A 186 25.85 22.34 11.93
N ASN A 187 25.09 23.21 12.58
CA ASN A 187 25.35 23.67 13.95
C ASN A 187 24.70 22.79 15.02
N ASP A 188 24.41 21.52 14.70
CA ASP A 188 23.76 20.58 15.61
C ASP A 188 22.50 21.15 16.28
N ALA A 189 21.58 21.69 15.46
CA ALA A 189 20.26 22.12 15.88
C ALA A 189 19.18 21.41 15.05
N LEU A 190 18.02 21.16 15.67
CA LEU A 190 16.89 20.48 15.08
C LEU A 190 15.86 21.45 14.53
N PHE A 191 15.39 21.19 13.32
CA PHE A 191 14.35 21.97 12.66
C PHE A 191 13.21 21.08 12.20
N ALA A 192 12.01 21.62 12.28
CA ALA A 192 10.81 21.01 11.70
C ALA A 192 10.40 21.73 10.41
N ILE A 193 9.82 20.99 9.47
CA ILE A 193 9.29 21.49 8.21
C ILE A 193 7.92 20.84 7.99
N ILE A 194 6.89 21.65 7.80
CA ILE A 194 5.54 21.18 7.53
C ILE A 194 5.22 21.43 6.05
N ASP A 195 4.78 20.40 5.31
CA ASP A 195 4.39 20.49 3.90
C ASP A 195 5.41 21.20 3.00
N ARG A 196 6.71 20.96 3.24
CA ARG A 196 7.83 21.58 2.49
C ARG A 196 7.86 23.12 2.55
N ARG A 197 7.31 23.71 3.59
CA ARG A 197 7.34 25.16 3.82
C ARG A 197 8.65 25.59 4.50
N ARG A 198 8.67 26.77 5.15
CA ARG A 198 9.86 27.27 5.84
C ARG A 198 10.20 26.38 7.05
N LYS A 199 11.49 26.11 7.24
CA LYS A 199 11.99 25.41 8.42
C LYS A 199 11.91 26.33 9.66
N PHE A 200 11.61 25.74 10.80
CA PHE A 200 11.60 26.40 12.11
C PHE A 200 12.11 25.45 13.20
N PRO A 201 12.60 25.93 14.34
CA PRO A 201 13.13 25.09 15.41
C PRO A 201 12.10 24.05 15.89
N VAL A 202 12.53 22.81 16.16
CA VAL A 202 11.65 21.74 16.66
C VAL A 202 11.03 22.11 18.00
N THR A 203 11.75 22.81 18.87
CA THR A 203 11.27 23.29 20.18
C THR A 203 10.04 24.18 20.06
N MET A 204 9.96 25.00 19.02
CA MET A 204 8.76 25.80 18.72
C MET A 204 7.54 24.89 18.42
N LEU A 205 7.73 23.80 17.67
CA LEU A 205 6.67 22.84 17.43
C LEU A 205 6.24 22.18 18.73
N LEU A 206 7.20 21.69 19.52
CA LEU A 206 6.92 21.03 20.81
C LEU A 206 6.16 21.95 21.77
N ARG A 207 6.53 23.24 21.84
CA ARG A 207 5.78 24.24 22.63
C ARG A 207 4.36 24.44 22.12
N ALA A 208 4.18 24.54 20.81
CA ALA A 208 2.86 24.66 20.20
C ALA A 208 1.99 23.41 20.44
N LEU A 209 2.60 22.24 20.66
CA LEU A 209 1.94 20.98 20.95
C LEU A 209 1.67 20.76 22.45
N GLY A 210 2.20 21.61 23.35
CA GLY A 210 1.88 21.55 24.78
C GLY A 210 3.06 21.48 25.74
N PHE A 211 4.31 21.29 25.27
CA PHE A 211 5.51 21.36 26.12
C PHE A 211 5.88 22.82 26.36
N SER A 212 5.25 23.45 27.35
CA SER A 212 5.31 24.90 27.52
C SER A 212 6.68 25.43 27.95
N THR A 213 7.38 24.71 28.81
CA THR A 213 8.64 25.13 29.40
C THR A 213 9.83 24.34 28.84
N ASN A 214 11.03 24.92 28.95
CA ASN A 214 12.27 24.19 28.60
C ASN A 214 12.41 22.92 29.44
N LYS A 215 11.96 22.96 30.70
CA LYS A 215 11.95 21.80 31.59
C LYS A 215 11.10 20.64 31.02
N ASP A 216 9.89 20.95 30.50
CA ASP A 216 9.01 19.94 29.93
C ASP A 216 9.66 19.28 28.71
N ILE A 217 10.34 20.09 27.87
CA ILE A 217 11.06 19.58 26.71
C ILE A 217 12.20 18.65 27.13
N PHE A 218 13.10 19.09 28.04
CA PHE A 218 14.19 18.23 28.51
C PHE A 218 13.72 16.99 29.24
N ASN A 219 12.61 17.07 29.97
CA ASN A 219 12.01 15.92 30.64
C ASN A 219 11.45 14.90 29.64
N ALA A 220 10.82 15.34 28.56
CA ALA A 220 10.30 14.46 27.50
C ALA A 220 11.40 13.62 26.84
N PHE A 221 12.63 14.14 26.73
CA PHE A 221 13.78 13.42 26.19
C PHE A 221 14.68 12.77 27.25
N GLY A 222 14.25 12.72 28.51
CA GLY A 222 15.01 12.07 29.59
C GLY A 222 16.38 12.67 29.86
N CYS A 223 16.60 13.95 29.46
CA CYS A 223 17.89 14.63 29.63
C CYS A 223 18.13 15.18 31.03
N ILE A 224 17.10 15.23 31.88
CA ILE A 224 17.17 15.82 33.21
C ILE A 224 17.82 14.84 34.19
N LYS A 225 18.86 15.29 34.88
CA LYS A 225 19.50 14.60 35.99
C LYS A 225 19.18 15.29 37.30
N GLU A 226 18.78 14.57 38.32
CA GLU A 226 18.64 15.10 39.67
C GLU A 226 19.95 14.90 40.41
N ILE A 227 20.54 15.99 40.86
CA ILE A 227 21.78 16.03 41.63
C ILE A 227 21.52 16.55 43.04
N SER A 228 22.24 15.99 44.00
CA SER A 228 22.18 16.47 45.39
C SER A 228 23.55 17.02 45.85
N LEU A 229 23.58 18.31 46.16
CA LEU A 229 24.77 19.00 46.63
C LEU A 229 25.10 18.79 48.11
N LYS A 230 24.43 17.82 48.80
CA LYS A 230 24.63 17.53 50.24
C LYS A 230 26.01 17.01 50.53
N SER A 231 26.63 16.25 49.64
CA SER A 231 27.95 15.61 49.84
C SER A 231 29.06 16.48 49.24
N LYS A 232 30.18 16.62 49.97
CA LYS A 232 31.38 17.28 49.41
C LYS A 232 32.18 16.39 48.46
N LYS A 233 31.93 15.08 48.44
CA LYS A 233 32.59 14.17 47.52
C LYS A 233 31.82 14.11 46.18
N GLY A 234 32.50 14.37 45.06
CA GLY A 234 31.93 14.27 43.73
C GLY A 234 31.35 15.58 43.20
N LEU A 235 31.62 16.74 43.87
CA LEU A 235 31.17 18.05 43.34
C LEU A 235 31.84 18.43 42.04
N ASP A 236 33.06 17.97 41.82
CA ASP A 236 33.81 18.22 40.57
C ASP A 236 33.11 17.63 39.36
N ASP A 237 32.33 16.56 39.54
CA ASP A 237 31.55 15.92 38.47
C ASP A 237 30.31 16.74 38.06
N HIS A 238 29.90 17.70 38.90
CA HIS A 238 28.72 18.56 38.68
C HIS A 238 29.06 19.94 38.09
N TYR A 239 30.36 20.29 38.06
CA TYR A 239 30.79 21.55 37.44
C TYR A 239 30.63 21.49 35.92
N GLY A 240 30.10 22.59 35.35
CA GLY A 240 29.80 22.67 33.94
C GLY A 240 28.43 22.13 33.52
N MET A 241 27.65 21.60 34.46
CA MET A 241 26.24 21.26 34.20
C MET A 241 25.39 22.54 34.17
N THR A 242 24.29 22.53 33.40
CA THR A 242 23.39 23.64 33.24
C THR A 242 22.11 23.43 34.02
N VAL A 243 21.65 24.45 34.74
CA VAL A 243 20.40 24.41 35.52
C VAL A 243 19.20 24.48 34.56
N VAL A 244 18.19 23.63 34.76
CA VAL A 244 17.03 23.52 33.87
C VAL A 244 15.98 24.59 34.10
N SER A 245 15.72 24.95 35.39
CA SER A 245 14.69 25.90 35.80
C SER A 245 15.27 26.94 36.73
N ASP A 246 14.62 28.09 36.82
CA ASP A 246 15.02 29.17 37.76
C ASP A 246 15.09 28.64 39.20
N ILE A 247 16.16 28.94 39.88
CA ILE A 247 16.34 28.60 41.29
C ILE A 247 15.86 29.80 42.10
N ILE A 248 14.75 29.63 42.80
CA ILE A 248 14.06 30.66 43.53
C ILE A 248 14.22 30.39 45.05
N ASP A 249 14.48 31.40 45.85
CA ASP A 249 14.41 31.29 47.31
C ASP A 249 12.93 31.19 47.74
N GLU A 250 12.54 30.05 48.36
CA GLU A 250 11.20 29.84 48.86
C GLU A 250 10.71 30.89 49.89
N LYS A 251 11.63 31.65 50.51
CA LYS A 251 11.31 32.63 51.56
C LYS A 251 11.20 34.04 51.04
N THR A 252 12.11 34.47 50.16
CA THR A 252 12.20 35.84 49.66
C THR A 252 11.57 36.01 48.27
N GLY A 253 11.40 34.93 47.52
CA GLY A 253 10.94 34.96 46.14
C GLY A 253 11.98 35.52 45.15
N GLU A 254 13.22 35.73 45.58
CA GLU A 254 14.32 36.20 44.73
C GLU A 254 14.89 35.02 43.90
N ILE A 255 15.21 35.30 42.63
CA ILE A 255 15.83 34.31 41.73
C ILE A 255 17.34 34.36 41.97
N PHE A 256 17.92 33.25 42.46
CA PHE A 256 19.37 33.13 42.65
C PHE A 256 20.08 32.93 41.30
N TYR A 257 19.56 32.03 40.48
CA TYR A 257 20.06 31.71 39.15
C TYR A 257 18.90 31.43 38.20
N GLU A 258 18.99 32.07 37.03
CA GLU A 258 18.01 31.77 35.95
C GLU A 258 18.30 30.42 35.31
N GLY A 259 17.27 29.78 34.82
CA GLY A 259 17.40 28.57 34.03
C GLY A 259 18.31 28.79 32.80
N GLY A 260 19.23 27.86 32.56
CA GLY A 260 20.27 27.99 31.54
C GLY A 260 21.64 28.46 32.11
N THR A 261 21.73 28.77 33.41
CA THR A 261 23.01 29.12 34.05
C THR A 261 23.88 27.86 34.21
N ILE A 262 25.18 28.00 33.87
CA ILE A 262 26.18 26.95 34.03
C ILE A 262 26.66 26.95 35.50
N LEU A 263 26.70 25.80 36.12
CA LEU A 263 27.15 25.63 37.49
C LEU A 263 28.69 25.71 37.58
N ASP A 264 29.18 26.81 38.19
CA ASP A 264 30.58 26.99 38.54
C ASP A 264 30.80 26.65 40.02
N GLU A 265 32.06 26.59 40.45
CA GLU A 265 32.46 26.40 41.84
C GLU A 265 31.78 27.42 42.77
N ASN A 266 31.77 28.71 42.38
CA ASN A 266 31.13 29.78 43.12
C ASN A 266 29.60 29.60 43.22
N SER A 267 28.96 29.21 42.15
CA SER A 267 27.50 29.00 42.10
C SER A 267 27.07 27.86 43.03
N VAL A 268 27.82 26.76 43.04
CA VAL A 268 27.58 25.60 43.91
C VAL A 268 27.76 25.97 45.39
N ASP A 269 28.77 26.80 45.74
CA ASP A 269 28.99 27.24 47.14
C ASP A 269 27.86 28.18 47.58
N VAL A 270 27.41 29.11 46.76
CA VAL A 270 26.29 30.01 47.06
C VAL A 270 24.99 29.19 47.27
N LEU A 271 24.72 28.22 46.48
CA LEU A 271 23.53 27.36 46.61
C LEU A 271 23.55 26.53 47.89
N ARG A 272 24.73 26.03 48.29
CA ARG A 272 24.91 25.29 49.54
C ARG A 272 24.77 26.14 50.77
N ASP A 273 25.27 27.38 50.72
CA ASP A 273 25.16 28.35 51.84
C ASP A 273 23.69 28.69 52.09
N ASN A 274 22.88 28.72 51.00
CA ASN A 274 21.43 28.94 51.07
C ASN A 274 20.60 27.66 51.31
N LYS A 275 21.28 26.53 51.55
CA LYS A 275 20.67 25.21 51.83
C LYS A 275 19.81 24.61 50.70
N ILE A 276 20.07 25.01 49.47
CA ILE A 276 19.44 24.42 48.28
C ILE A 276 20.33 23.25 47.82
N TYR A 277 19.88 22.04 48.07
CA TYR A 277 20.70 20.86 47.84
C TYR A 277 20.28 20.02 46.66
N ASP A 278 19.01 19.98 46.35
CA ASP A 278 18.46 19.09 45.30
C ASP A 278 18.14 19.96 44.08
N LEU A 279 18.84 19.71 42.96
CA LEU A 279 18.77 20.47 41.73
C LEU A 279 18.49 19.59 40.54
N GLN A 280 17.73 20.11 39.59
CA GLN A 280 17.52 19.52 38.29
C GLN A 280 18.45 20.17 37.27
N VAL A 281 19.34 19.37 36.69
CA VAL A 281 20.40 19.83 35.80
C VAL A 281 20.46 19.00 34.52
N ILE A 282 21.03 19.60 33.50
CA ILE A 282 21.36 18.91 32.23
C ILE A 282 22.89 18.94 32.03
N ASP A 283 23.41 17.87 31.47
CA ASP A 283 24.84 17.72 31.19
C ASP A 283 25.14 18.01 29.72
N VAL A 284 25.19 19.29 29.36
CA VAL A 284 25.41 19.72 27.95
C VAL A 284 26.77 19.27 27.40
N ASN A 285 27.78 19.12 28.30
CA ASN A 285 29.15 18.78 27.87
C ASN A 285 29.37 17.28 27.64
N ARG A 286 28.63 16.40 28.35
CA ARG A 286 28.82 14.96 28.27
C ARG A 286 27.67 14.25 27.54
N ASP A 287 26.48 14.85 27.55
CA ASP A 287 25.31 14.31 26.87
C ASP A 287 25.01 15.06 25.58
N PHE A 288 25.20 14.37 24.47
CA PHE A 288 24.99 14.90 23.14
C PHE A 288 23.54 15.34 22.89
N SER A 289 22.55 14.61 23.45
CA SER A 289 21.13 14.94 23.34
C SER A 289 20.84 16.30 23.95
N SER A 290 21.35 16.55 25.15
CA SER A 290 21.21 17.80 25.89
C SER A 290 21.85 18.97 25.15
N MET A 291 23.03 18.77 24.53
CA MET A 291 23.72 19.76 23.72
C MET A 291 22.88 20.16 22.49
N LEU A 292 22.37 19.17 21.76
CA LEU A 292 21.62 19.40 20.52
C LEU A 292 20.28 20.11 20.78
N LEU A 293 19.59 19.74 21.87
CA LEU A 293 18.37 20.41 22.31
C LEU A 293 18.66 21.84 22.78
N MET A 294 19.76 22.06 23.50
CA MET A 294 20.16 23.43 23.94
C MET A 294 20.44 24.32 22.75
N ASN A 295 21.22 23.87 21.77
CA ASN A 295 21.48 24.59 20.51
C ASN A 295 20.18 24.91 19.75
N THR A 296 19.19 24.06 19.86
CA THR A 296 17.88 24.28 19.23
C THR A 296 17.07 25.34 19.97
N ILE A 297 17.09 25.32 21.32
CA ILE A 297 16.43 26.31 22.18
C ILE A 297 17.03 27.70 21.97
N GLU A 298 18.34 27.81 21.81
CA GLU A 298 19.00 29.09 21.53
C GLU A 298 18.53 29.74 20.21
N LYS A 299 18.14 28.93 19.23
CA LYS A 299 17.60 29.39 17.93
C LYS A 299 16.09 29.62 17.95
N ASP A 300 15.42 29.27 19.05
CA ASP A 300 13.97 29.41 19.19
C ASP A 300 13.64 30.83 19.73
N PRO A 301 12.93 31.66 18.94
CA PRO A 301 12.55 33.00 19.40
C PRO A 301 11.37 32.98 20.37
N THR A 302 10.72 31.84 20.58
CA THR A 302 9.49 31.74 21.40
C THR A 302 9.81 31.23 22.80
N ARG A 303 9.07 31.74 23.79
CA ARG A 303 9.24 31.36 25.21
C ARG A 303 8.00 30.73 25.83
N SER A 304 6.84 30.89 25.19
CA SER A 304 5.57 30.38 25.68
C SER A 304 4.82 29.59 24.60
N THR A 305 3.85 28.76 25.02
CA THR A 305 2.95 28.02 24.11
C THR A 305 2.16 28.97 23.22
N GLU A 306 1.72 30.11 23.76
CA GLU A 306 0.91 31.10 23.04
C GLU A 306 1.69 31.76 21.90
N GLU A 307 2.94 32.17 22.16
CA GLU A 307 3.81 32.71 21.13
C GLU A 307 4.13 31.68 20.04
N ALA A 308 4.45 30.45 20.46
CA ALA A 308 4.76 29.37 19.55
C ALA A 308 3.57 29.05 18.62
N LEU A 309 2.35 28.94 19.16
CA LEU A 309 1.13 28.75 18.39
C LEU A 309 0.91 29.84 17.34
N GLY A 310 1.10 31.09 17.74
CA GLY A 310 0.99 32.26 16.85
C GLY A 310 1.96 32.20 15.67
N VAL A 311 3.24 31.94 15.96
CA VAL A 311 4.32 31.91 14.95
C VAL A 311 4.15 30.70 14.02
N VAL A 312 3.89 29.49 14.55
CA VAL A 312 3.68 28.28 13.74
C VAL A 312 2.46 28.45 12.82
N TYR A 313 1.38 29.04 13.33
CA TYR A 313 0.21 29.32 12.49
C TYR A 313 0.54 30.27 11.34
N GLN A 314 1.28 31.37 11.59
CA GLN A 314 1.70 32.32 10.56
C GLN A 314 2.64 31.70 9.52
N LEU A 315 3.51 30.77 9.93
CA LEU A 315 4.39 30.03 9.01
C LEU A 315 3.61 29.10 8.08
N ILE A 316 2.53 28.49 8.59
CA ILE A 316 1.69 27.59 7.81
C ILE A 316 0.65 28.36 6.98
N ARG A 317 0.07 29.42 7.55
CA ARG A 317 -0.87 30.31 6.86
C ARG A 317 -0.30 31.73 6.83
N SER A 318 0.17 32.18 5.69
CA SER A 318 0.53 33.57 5.48
C SER A 318 -0.73 34.43 5.51
N GLY A 319 -0.94 35.24 6.55
CA GLY A 319 -2.12 36.09 6.71
C GLY A 319 -2.17 36.78 8.06
N GLU A 320 -3.33 37.22 8.48
CA GLU A 320 -3.59 37.98 9.71
C GLU A 320 -3.12 37.22 10.97
N PRO A 321 -2.70 37.96 12.04
CA PRO A 321 -2.34 37.33 13.30
C PRO A 321 -3.56 36.57 13.87
N PRO A 322 -3.40 35.28 14.22
CA PRO A 322 -4.52 34.48 14.65
C PRO A 322 -4.99 34.81 16.06
N ASN A 323 -6.26 34.59 16.33
CA ASN A 323 -6.72 34.39 17.70
C ASN A 323 -6.14 33.04 18.19
N LEU A 324 -5.67 32.97 19.43
CA LEU A 324 -5.04 31.80 20.06
C LEU A 324 -5.87 30.54 19.92
N GLU A 325 -7.19 30.62 20.18
CA GLU A 325 -8.10 29.47 20.02
C GLU A 325 -8.14 28.96 18.57
N THR A 326 -8.06 29.86 17.59
CA THR A 326 -8.08 29.50 16.18
C THR A 326 -6.78 28.80 15.78
N ALA A 327 -5.64 29.26 16.31
CA ALA A 327 -4.33 28.67 16.08
C ALA A 327 -4.24 27.26 16.70
N GLN A 328 -4.70 27.12 17.94
CA GLN A 328 -4.73 25.83 18.63
C GLN A 328 -5.61 24.82 17.90
N LYS A 329 -6.86 25.16 17.61
CA LYS A 329 -7.79 24.32 16.86
C LYS A 329 -7.26 23.97 15.46
N PHE A 330 -6.47 24.87 14.85
CA PHE A 330 -5.86 24.61 13.55
C PHE A 330 -4.77 23.54 13.66
N ILE A 331 -3.85 23.63 14.62
CA ILE A 331 -2.76 22.67 14.81
C ILE A 331 -3.31 21.31 15.26
N GLU A 332 -4.24 21.28 16.21
CA GLU A 332 -4.92 20.06 16.62
C GLU A 332 -5.60 19.37 15.44
N ARG A 333 -6.29 20.13 14.62
CA ARG A 333 -6.96 19.61 13.42
C ARG A 333 -5.97 19.16 12.35
N GLN A 334 -4.76 19.75 12.29
CA GLN A 334 -3.75 19.42 11.28
C GLN A 334 -3.11 18.05 11.48
N PHE A 335 -2.87 17.64 12.74
CA PHE A 335 -2.12 16.43 13.09
C PHE A 335 -2.88 15.42 13.93
N PHE A 336 -3.87 15.85 14.73
CA PHE A 336 -4.54 14.99 15.71
C PHE A 336 -6.02 14.74 15.40
N SER A 337 -6.55 15.24 14.28
CA SER A 337 -7.94 14.99 13.90
C SER A 337 -8.05 13.89 12.86
N PRO A 338 -8.80 12.80 13.13
CA PRO A 338 -8.99 11.69 12.18
C PRO A 338 -9.61 12.13 10.85
N LYS A 339 -10.38 13.24 10.85
CA LYS A 339 -10.99 13.79 9.62
C LYS A 339 -9.98 14.38 8.65
N LYS A 340 -8.81 14.83 9.11
CA LYS A 340 -7.79 15.50 8.28
C LYS A 340 -6.46 14.76 8.20
N TYR A 341 -6.07 14.08 9.25
CA TYR A 341 -4.81 13.37 9.35
C TYR A 341 -5.07 11.89 9.61
N ASP A 342 -4.47 11.06 8.80
CA ASP A 342 -4.61 9.61 8.90
C ASP A 342 -3.30 8.96 8.46
N LEU A 343 -2.67 8.23 9.37
CA LEU A 343 -1.49 7.40 9.08
C LEU A 343 -1.87 6.12 8.31
N GLY A 344 -3.14 5.73 8.41
CA GLY A 344 -3.61 4.41 8.00
C GLY A 344 -3.10 3.31 8.93
N GLN A 345 -3.76 2.17 8.92
CA GLN A 345 -3.35 1.00 9.72
C GLN A 345 -1.90 0.59 9.42
N VAL A 346 -1.48 0.71 8.16
CA VAL A 346 -0.10 0.39 7.73
C VAL A 346 0.92 1.32 8.37
N GLY A 347 0.65 2.64 8.36
CA GLY A 347 1.56 3.63 8.97
C GLY A 347 1.68 3.44 10.48
N ARG A 348 0.55 3.19 11.17
CA ARG A 348 0.53 2.90 12.61
C ARG A 348 1.27 1.61 12.94
N TYR A 349 1.03 0.53 12.21
CA TYR A 349 1.74 -0.74 12.38
C TYR A 349 3.27 -0.55 12.28
N ARG A 350 3.73 0.20 11.27
CA ARG A 350 5.17 0.46 11.09
C ARG A 350 5.77 1.31 12.20
N LEU A 351 5.09 2.37 12.64
CA LEU A 351 5.52 3.18 13.78
C LEU A 351 5.66 2.33 15.04
N ASN A 352 4.64 1.53 15.36
CA ASN A 352 4.68 0.63 16.50
C ASN A 352 5.84 -0.36 16.42
N GLN A 353 6.09 -0.94 15.24
CA GLN A 353 7.19 -1.88 15.03
C GLN A 353 8.57 -1.24 15.16
N GLN A 354 8.73 0.01 14.72
CA GLN A 354 10.02 0.71 14.69
C GLN A 354 10.43 1.26 16.06
N PHE A 355 9.45 1.68 16.85
CA PHE A 355 9.66 2.31 18.16
C PHE A 355 9.22 1.45 19.35
N ASP A 356 8.79 0.20 19.11
CA ASP A 356 8.23 -0.70 20.13
C ASP A 356 7.07 -0.07 20.93
N LEU A 357 6.20 0.67 20.22
CA LEU A 357 5.04 1.33 20.80
C LEU A 357 3.85 0.35 20.87
N ASP A 358 3.08 0.43 21.95
CA ASP A 358 1.87 -0.40 22.17
C ASP A 358 0.58 0.40 21.93
N VAL A 359 0.53 1.15 20.81
CA VAL A 359 -0.64 1.92 20.41
C VAL A 359 -1.56 1.03 19.56
N PRO A 360 -2.90 1.03 19.78
CA PRO A 360 -3.82 0.27 18.94
C PRO A 360 -3.66 0.59 17.45
N VAL A 361 -3.70 -0.43 16.60
CA VAL A 361 -3.53 -0.26 15.14
C VAL A 361 -4.68 0.56 14.52
N ASP A 362 -5.82 0.59 15.18
CA ASP A 362 -6.99 1.38 14.75
C ASP A 362 -6.85 2.87 15.07
N ASP A 363 -5.93 3.26 15.98
CA ASP A 363 -5.58 4.65 16.23
C ASP A 363 -4.63 5.17 15.14
N THR A 364 -5.20 5.67 14.06
CA THR A 364 -4.46 6.10 12.87
C THR A 364 -4.00 7.56 12.91
N VAL A 365 -4.19 8.25 14.04
CA VAL A 365 -3.78 9.65 14.25
C VAL A 365 -2.42 9.70 14.94
N LEU A 366 -1.60 10.72 14.67
CA LEU A 366 -0.34 10.93 15.41
C LEU A 366 -0.60 11.14 16.91
N THR A 367 0.30 10.62 17.72
CA THR A 367 0.36 10.89 19.16
C THR A 367 1.56 11.79 19.48
N MET A 368 1.58 12.40 20.67
CA MET A 368 2.74 13.17 21.12
C MET A 368 3.97 12.29 21.26
N ASP A 369 3.78 11.09 21.77
CA ASP A 369 4.85 10.10 21.96
C ASP A 369 5.49 9.70 20.62
N ASP A 370 4.70 9.58 19.56
CA ASP A 370 5.23 9.32 18.21
C ASP A 370 6.24 10.39 17.80
N ILE A 371 5.89 11.67 18.01
CA ILE A 371 6.75 12.81 17.64
C ILE A 371 8.04 12.82 18.46
N VAL A 372 7.94 12.57 19.76
CA VAL A 372 9.10 12.51 20.66
C VAL A 372 10.02 11.36 20.24
N CYS A 373 9.49 10.15 20.03
CA CYS A 373 10.27 8.98 19.60
C CYS A 373 10.98 9.20 18.25
N VAL A 374 10.32 9.88 17.30
CA VAL A 374 10.95 10.24 16.02
C VAL A 374 12.13 11.17 16.20
N ILE A 375 12.00 12.17 17.06
CA ILE A 375 13.09 13.12 17.37
C ILE A 375 14.22 12.42 18.11
N GLU A 376 13.92 11.56 19.09
CA GLU A 376 14.92 10.74 19.80
C GLU A 376 15.72 9.87 18.84
N PHE A 377 15.03 9.16 17.92
CA PHE A 377 15.69 8.36 16.93
C PHE A 377 16.62 9.19 16.02
N LEU A 378 16.20 10.40 15.65
CA LEU A 378 17.02 11.31 14.86
C LEU A 378 18.27 11.79 15.64
N ILE A 379 18.15 11.99 16.95
CA ILE A 379 19.28 12.30 17.84
C ILE A 379 20.25 11.11 17.91
N ASP A 380 19.72 9.88 18.06
CA ASP A 380 20.52 8.64 18.10
C ASP A 380 21.26 8.38 16.77
N MET A 381 20.62 8.70 15.64
CA MET A 381 21.30 8.66 14.34
C MET A 381 22.49 9.64 14.28
N ARG A 382 22.31 10.83 14.82
CA ARG A 382 23.38 11.83 14.86
C ARG A 382 24.52 11.42 15.80
N LYS A 383 24.23 10.67 16.88
CA LYS A 383 25.23 10.02 17.73
C LYS A 383 25.97 8.88 17.01
N GLY A 384 25.37 8.31 15.96
CA GLY A 384 25.89 7.15 15.23
C GLY A 384 25.47 5.80 15.82
N GLU A 385 24.50 5.78 16.73
CA GLU A 385 23.97 4.57 17.35
C GLU A 385 22.96 3.83 16.43
N ARG A 386 22.33 4.58 15.52
CA ARG A 386 21.36 4.06 14.54
C ARG A 386 21.71 4.48 13.12
N GLY A 387 21.31 3.67 12.14
CA GLY A 387 21.53 3.92 10.72
C GLY A 387 20.32 4.54 10.03
N SER A 388 20.51 4.98 8.78
CA SER A 388 19.44 5.43 7.89
C SER A 388 18.65 4.25 7.33
N ASP A 389 17.38 4.51 6.98
CA ASP A 389 16.52 3.54 6.32
C ASP A 389 16.85 3.44 4.84
N ASP A 390 16.75 2.22 4.30
CA ASP A 390 16.83 2.01 2.87
C ASP A 390 15.47 2.29 2.22
N ILE A 391 15.42 3.38 1.45
CA ILE A 391 14.20 3.87 0.81
C ILE A 391 13.70 2.90 -0.28
N ASP A 392 14.60 2.17 -0.94
CA ASP A 392 14.27 1.29 -2.06
C ASP A 392 13.93 -0.13 -1.62
N HIS A 393 14.08 -0.43 -0.35
CA HIS A 393 13.65 -1.68 0.25
C HIS A 393 12.13 -1.90 0.08
N LEU A 394 11.69 -3.08 -0.38
CA LEU A 394 10.26 -3.37 -0.58
C LEU A 394 9.45 -3.49 0.71
N GLY A 395 10.07 -3.49 1.87
CA GLY A 395 9.43 -3.25 3.16
C GLY A 395 9.04 -1.78 3.35
N ASN A 396 9.73 -0.85 2.70
CA ASN A 396 9.49 0.59 2.72
C ASN A 396 8.63 1.10 1.57
N ARG A 397 8.48 0.29 0.52
CA ARG A 397 7.65 0.57 -0.65
C ARG A 397 6.49 -0.40 -0.69
N ARG A 398 5.28 0.11 -0.92
CA ARG A 398 4.06 -0.69 -1.02
C ARG A 398 3.36 -0.46 -2.35
N VAL A 399 2.46 -1.37 -2.69
CA VAL A 399 1.68 -1.32 -3.93
C VAL A 399 0.26 -0.86 -3.62
N LYS A 400 -0.17 0.22 -4.28
CA LYS A 400 -1.57 0.62 -4.37
C LYS A 400 -2.23 -0.16 -5.50
N THR A 401 -3.12 -1.06 -5.14
CA THR A 401 -3.92 -1.83 -6.09
C THR A 401 -5.14 -1.05 -6.56
N VAL A 402 -5.86 -1.59 -7.54
CA VAL A 402 -7.03 -0.92 -8.13
C VAL A 402 -8.09 -0.55 -7.10
N GLY A 403 -8.35 -1.43 -6.13
CA GLY A 403 -9.33 -1.16 -5.07
C GLY A 403 -8.96 0.05 -4.22
N GLU A 404 -7.71 0.15 -3.79
CA GLU A 404 -7.23 1.30 -3.01
C GLU A 404 -7.23 2.59 -3.83
N LEU A 405 -6.85 2.53 -5.11
CA LEU A 405 -6.93 3.69 -6.01
C LEU A 405 -8.36 4.20 -6.14
N LEU A 406 -9.35 3.31 -6.26
CA LEU A 406 -10.76 3.66 -6.30
C LEU A 406 -11.25 4.22 -4.96
N THR A 407 -10.87 3.61 -3.83
CA THR A 407 -11.15 4.12 -2.49
C THR A 407 -10.72 5.57 -2.34
N ASN A 408 -9.51 5.91 -2.77
CA ASN A 408 -9.00 7.28 -2.75
C ASN A 408 -9.83 8.23 -3.60
N GLN A 409 -10.30 7.79 -4.79
CA GLN A 409 -11.16 8.62 -5.64
C GLN A 409 -12.55 8.82 -5.00
N PHE A 410 -13.10 7.78 -4.37
CA PHE A 410 -14.36 7.91 -3.63
C PHE A 410 -14.22 8.87 -2.44
N ASN A 411 -13.13 8.82 -1.68
CA ASN A 411 -12.85 9.78 -0.61
C ASN A 411 -12.83 11.23 -1.13
N VAL A 412 -12.19 11.48 -2.27
CA VAL A 412 -12.19 12.80 -2.92
C VAL A 412 -13.59 13.22 -3.35
N ALA A 413 -14.35 12.30 -3.94
CA ALA A 413 -15.71 12.56 -4.40
C ALA A 413 -16.65 12.89 -3.25
N LEU A 414 -16.61 12.08 -2.19
CA LEU A 414 -17.44 12.29 -1.00
C LEU A 414 -17.06 13.56 -0.24
N SER A 415 -15.76 13.86 -0.11
CA SER A 415 -15.32 15.12 0.51
C SER A 415 -15.82 16.37 -0.22
N ARG A 416 -15.93 16.32 -1.56
CA ARG A 416 -16.54 17.40 -2.36
C ARG A 416 -18.05 17.44 -2.16
N MET A 417 -18.69 16.28 -2.08
CA MET A 417 -20.13 16.16 -1.88
C MET A 417 -20.54 16.65 -0.48
N LEU A 418 -19.75 16.34 0.55
CA LEU A 418 -19.95 16.82 1.93
C LEU A 418 -20.17 18.33 2.01
N ARG A 419 -19.34 19.09 1.32
CA ARG A 419 -19.49 20.55 1.29
C ARG A 419 -20.86 20.96 0.78
N THR A 420 -21.34 20.31 -0.26
CA THR A 420 -22.67 20.59 -0.83
C THR A 420 -23.80 20.14 0.12
N ILE A 421 -23.61 19.03 0.84
CA ILE A 421 -24.58 18.55 1.85
C ILE A 421 -24.68 19.57 2.98
N TYR A 422 -23.56 20.01 3.55
CA TYR A 422 -23.56 21.03 4.63
C TYR A 422 -24.20 22.34 4.16
N GLU A 423 -23.90 22.82 2.95
CA GLU A 423 -24.52 24.01 2.38
C GLU A 423 -26.04 23.84 2.27
N ARG A 424 -26.51 22.66 1.84
CA ARG A 424 -27.96 22.39 1.70
C ARG A 424 -28.66 22.20 3.03
N MET A 425 -28.03 21.56 4.01
CA MET A 425 -28.59 21.40 5.37
C MET A 425 -28.72 22.75 6.06
N ASN A 426 -27.72 23.64 5.93
CA ASN A 426 -27.74 24.96 6.58
C ASN A 426 -28.68 25.99 5.91
N LEU A 427 -28.98 25.84 4.62
CA LEU A 427 -29.76 26.82 3.85
C LEU A 427 -31.27 26.55 3.85
N ARG A 428 -31.73 25.38 4.24
CA ARG A 428 -33.13 24.98 4.18
C ARG A 428 -33.75 24.93 5.57
N GLU A 429 -34.68 25.83 5.84
CA GLU A 429 -35.54 25.84 7.01
C GLU A 429 -36.84 25.05 6.81
N SER A 430 -36.96 24.15 5.81
CA SER A 430 -38.24 23.53 5.47
C SER A 430 -38.41 22.14 6.13
N GLU A 431 -39.58 21.91 6.70
CA GLU A 431 -40.02 20.67 7.35
C GLU A 431 -40.08 19.42 6.45
N SER A 432 -39.68 19.52 5.15
CA SER A 432 -39.80 18.45 4.16
C SER A 432 -38.48 18.08 3.44
N ILE A 433 -37.37 18.10 4.16
CA ILE A 433 -36.07 17.67 3.59
C ILE A 433 -36.02 16.14 3.55
N THR A 434 -35.64 15.57 2.38
CA THR A 434 -35.43 14.15 2.25
C THR A 434 -33.91 13.86 2.03
N PRO A 435 -33.40 12.65 2.38
CA PRO A 435 -32.02 12.27 2.11
C PRO A 435 -31.64 12.43 0.63
N GLN A 436 -32.56 12.21 -0.29
CA GLN A 436 -32.35 12.35 -1.73
C GLN A 436 -32.09 13.81 -2.15
N ASP A 437 -32.68 14.79 -1.50
CA ASP A 437 -32.48 16.21 -1.82
C ASP A 437 -31.10 16.72 -1.41
N LEU A 438 -30.50 16.08 -0.40
CA LEU A 438 -29.18 16.45 0.11
C LEU A 438 -28.05 15.96 -0.80
N ILE A 439 -28.23 14.80 -1.46
CA ILE A 439 -27.18 14.13 -2.21
C ILE A 439 -27.13 14.61 -3.67
N ASN A 440 -25.91 14.86 -4.18
CA ASN A 440 -25.66 15.17 -5.60
C ASN A 440 -24.78 14.08 -6.23
N SER A 441 -25.39 13.08 -6.84
CA SER A 441 -24.70 11.96 -7.48
C SER A 441 -23.77 12.36 -8.65
N ARG A 442 -23.98 13.53 -9.27
CA ARG A 442 -23.13 14.01 -10.38
C ARG A 442 -21.70 14.26 -9.94
N VAL A 443 -21.49 14.67 -8.69
CA VAL A 443 -20.13 14.92 -8.15
C VAL A 443 -19.35 13.61 -8.13
N VAL A 444 -19.93 12.52 -7.60
CA VAL A 444 -19.30 11.19 -7.56
C VAL A 444 -19.02 10.69 -8.97
N THR A 445 -20.02 10.70 -9.82
CA THR A 445 -19.89 10.24 -11.23
C THR A 445 -18.79 11.00 -11.98
N THR A 446 -18.69 12.32 -11.78
CA THR A 446 -17.66 13.13 -12.47
C THR A 446 -16.25 12.76 -12.01
N VAL A 447 -16.02 12.61 -10.71
CA VAL A 447 -14.68 12.25 -10.20
C VAL A 447 -14.27 10.87 -10.70
N ILE A 448 -15.15 9.88 -10.62
CA ILE A 448 -14.87 8.52 -11.07
C ILE A 448 -14.62 8.47 -12.58
N ASN A 449 -15.45 9.12 -13.39
CA ASN A 449 -15.24 9.18 -14.85
C ASN A 449 -13.92 9.88 -15.21
N THR A 450 -13.54 10.94 -14.49
CA THR A 450 -12.27 11.63 -14.68
C THR A 450 -11.09 10.71 -14.40
N PHE A 451 -11.16 9.92 -13.31
CA PHE A 451 -10.12 8.95 -12.99
C PHE A 451 -9.95 7.91 -14.11
N PHE A 452 -11.03 7.23 -14.50
CA PHE A 452 -10.95 6.21 -15.56
C PHE A 452 -10.57 6.77 -16.93
N GLY A 453 -10.94 8.02 -17.24
CA GLY A 453 -10.68 8.65 -18.52
C GLY A 453 -9.29 9.27 -18.66
N THR A 454 -8.80 9.94 -17.62
CA THR A 454 -7.63 10.83 -17.72
C THR A 454 -6.46 10.47 -16.81
N SER A 455 -6.63 9.53 -15.86
CA SER A 455 -5.53 9.11 -14.99
C SER A 455 -4.41 8.43 -15.78
N GLN A 456 -3.15 8.71 -15.41
CA GLN A 456 -1.98 8.06 -15.97
C GLN A 456 -1.94 6.54 -15.67
N LEU A 457 -2.60 6.10 -14.60
CA LEU A 457 -2.69 4.70 -14.20
C LEU A 457 -3.82 3.95 -14.90
N SER A 458 -4.82 4.64 -15.45
CA SER A 458 -5.85 4.07 -16.31
C SER A 458 -5.33 4.04 -17.74
N GLN A 459 -4.88 2.87 -18.18
CA GLN A 459 -4.26 2.70 -19.48
C GLN A 459 -5.17 1.94 -20.42
N PHE A 460 -5.06 2.24 -21.71
CA PHE A 460 -5.68 1.48 -22.76
C PHE A 460 -5.15 0.06 -22.76
N GLY A 461 -6.01 -0.94 -22.67
CA GLY A 461 -5.61 -2.34 -22.52
C GLY A 461 -4.78 -2.82 -23.72
N ASP A 462 -3.63 -3.44 -23.44
CA ASP A 462 -2.84 -4.10 -24.47
C ASP A 462 -3.44 -5.47 -24.76
N GLN A 463 -4.00 -5.63 -25.96
CA GLN A 463 -4.70 -6.82 -26.44
C GLN A 463 -4.04 -7.39 -27.69
N THR A 464 -2.75 -7.13 -27.90
CA THR A 464 -2.01 -7.65 -29.05
C THR A 464 -2.02 -9.18 -29.09
N ASN A 465 -1.77 -9.81 -27.92
CA ASN A 465 -1.83 -11.25 -27.75
C ASN A 465 -2.19 -11.59 -26.28
N PRO A 466 -2.53 -12.84 -25.95
CA PRO A 466 -2.91 -13.24 -24.59
C PRO A 466 -1.85 -12.94 -23.53
N LEU A 467 -0.57 -13.08 -23.88
CA LEU A 467 0.53 -12.79 -22.99
C LEU A 467 0.61 -11.29 -22.67
N ALA A 468 0.44 -10.43 -23.67
CA ALA A 468 0.41 -8.98 -23.48
C ALA A 468 -0.72 -8.54 -22.54
N GLU A 469 -1.89 -9.18 -22.64
CA GLU A 469 -3.01 -8.92 -21.72
C GLU A 469 -2.65 -9.23 -20.28
N ILE A 470 -2.08 -10.41 -20.00
CA ILE A 470 -1.71 -10.83 -18.65
C ILE A 470 -0.61 -9.95 -18.08
N THR A 471 0.43 -9.70 -18.86
CA THR A 471 1.58 -8.88 -18.40
C THR A 471 1.17 -7.45 -18.09
N HIS A 472 0.24 -6.86 -18.85
CA HIS A 472 -0.30 -5.53 -18.59
C HIS A 472 -1.05 -5.47 -17.26
N LYS A 473 -1.83 -6.49 -16.91
CA LYS A 473 -2.60 -6.58 -15.67
C LYS A 473 -1.73 -6.84 -14.43
N ARG A 474 -0.56 -7.45 -14.60
CA ARG A 474 0.43 -7.73 -13.54
C ARG A 474 1.53 -6.68 -13.45
N ARG A 475 1.42 -5.59 -14.19
CA ARG A 475 2.39 -4.49 -14.19
C ARG A 475 2.27 -3.65 -12.95
N ILE A 476 3.42 -3.20 -12.43
CA ILE A 476 3.53 -2.31 -11.27
C ILE A 476 4.34 -1.10 -11.72
N SER A 477 3.76 0.09 -11.60
CA SER A 477 4.36 1.36 -12.02
C SER A 477 4.76 2.21 -10.82
N ALA A 478 5.97 2.74 -10.81
CA ALA A 478 6.41 3.74 -9.84
C ALA A 478 5.95 5.17 -10.21
N LEU A 479 5.39 5.34 -11.40
CA LEU A 479 4.89 6.61 -11.93
C LEU A 479 3.45 6.87 -11.47
N GLY A 480 2.97 8.08 -11.72
CA GLY A 480 1.57 8.45 -11.48
C GLY A 480 1.39 9.46 -10.35
N PRO A 481 0.14 9.76 -9.99
CA PRO A 481 -0.18 10.73 -8.94
C PRO A 481 0.42 10.32 -7.59
N GLY A 482 1.20 11.22 -6.97
CA GLY A 482 1.90 10.92 -5.71
C GLY A 482 3.10 9.97 -5.83
N GLY A 483 3.46 9.54 -7.05
CA GLY A 483 4.62 8.72 -7.35
C GLY A 483 5.81 9.53 -7.90
N LEU A 484 6.75 8.82 -8.52
CA LEU A 484 7.94 9.40 -9.12
C LEU A 484 7.64 10.03 -10.49
N THR A 485 8.43 11.01 -10.87
CA THR A 485 8.48 11.52 -12.25
C THR A 485 9.73 10.98 -12.94
N ARG A 486 9.67 10.74 -14.25
CA ARG A 486 10.78 10.18 -15.04
C ARG A 486 12.07 10.96 -14.89
N GLU A 487 11.96 12.28 -14.85
CA GLU A 487 13.09 13.21 -14.79
C GLU A 487 13.76 13.26 -13.41
N ARG A 488 12.97 13.01 -12.34
CA ARG A 488 13.46 13.06 -10.95
C ARG A 488 13.88 11.69 -10.41
N ALA A 489 13.63 10.62 -11.17
CA ALA A 489 14.03 9.27 -10.78
C ALA A 489 15.53 9.07 -11.03
N GLY A 490 16.31 8.96 -9.96
CA GLY A 490 17.73 8.63 -10.00
C GLY A 490 17.99 7.19 -10.43
N PHE A 491 19.27 6.79 -10.49
CA PHE A 491 19.66 5.41 -10.80
C PHE A 491 19.23 4.43 -9.71
N GLU A 492 19.30 4.83 -8.45
CA GLU A 492 19.00 3.99 -7.28
C GLU A 492 17.60 3.36 -7.34
N VAL A 493 16.58 4.17 -7.66
CA VAL A 493 15.19 3.69 -7.78
C VAL A 493 14.93 2.83 -9.01
N ARG A 494 15.83 2.82 -9.99
CA ARG A 494 15.75 2.04 -11.23
C ARG A 494 16.53 0.73 -11.16
N ASP A 495 17.42 0.60 -10.18
CA ASP A 495 18.25 -0.58 -9.99
C ASP A 495 17.42 -1.75 -9.41
N VAL A 496 17.98 -2.95 -9.54
CA VAL A 496 17.43 -4.15 -8.93
C VAL A 496 17.93 -4.25 -7.49
N HIS A 497 17.04 -4.09 -6.55
CA HIS A 497 17.31 -4.24 -5.13
C HIS A 497 17.24 -5.72 -4.71
N TYR A 498 18.02 -6.15 -3.70
CA TYR A 498 17.99 -7.56 -3.25
C TYR A 498 16.59 -8.02 -2.78
N THR A 499 15.75 -7.11 -2.23
CA THR A 499 14.38 -7.42 -1.82
C THR A 499 13.42 -7.70 -2.98
N HIS A 500 13.84 -7.44 -4.23
CA HIS A 500 13.05 -7.77 -5.42
C HIS A 500 12.97 -9.28 -5.64
N TYR A 501 13.85 -10.06 -5.02
CA TYR A 501 13.87 -11.51 -5.16
C TYR A 501 12.52 -12.14 -4.83
N GLY A 502 11.98 -12.90 -5.77
CA GLY A 502 10.68 -13.56 -5.62
C GLY A 502 9.45 -12.63 -5.63
N ARG A 503 9.62 -11.31 -5.74
CA ARG A 503 8.57 -10.28 -5.71
C ARG A 503 8.42 -9.55 -7.03
N LEU A 504 9.47 -8.98 -7.54
CA LEU A 504 9.52 -8.27 -8.81
C LEU A 504 10.52 -8.95 -9.75
N CYS A 505 10.14 -9.12 -11.01
CA CYS A 505 11.02 -9.72 -12.00
C CYS A 505 12.20 -8.79 -12.31
N PRO A 506 13.46 -9.26 -12.21
CA PRO A 506 14.63 -8.45 -12.52
C PRO A 506 14.86 -8.25 -14.02
N ILE A 507 14.17 -9.02 -14.87
CA ILE A 507 14.40 -9.07 -16.32
C ILE A 507 13.35 -8.23 -17.05
N GLU A 508 12.07 -8.36 -16.70
CA GLU A 508 10.98 -7.71 -17.42
C GLU A 508 10.81 -6.26 -17.00
N THR A 509 11.35 -5.33 -17.77
CA THR A 509 11.18 -3.89 -17.65
C THR A 509 11.22 -3.25 -19.05
N PRO A 510 10.53 -2.11 -19.30
CA PRO A 510 10.66 -1.41 -20.56
C PRO A 510 12.11 -0.92 -20.81
N GLU A 511 12.46 -0.81 -22.08
CA GLU A 511 13.68 -0.14 -22.52
C GLU A 511 13.43 1.37 -22.66
N GLY A 512 14.44 2.19 -22.37
CA GLY A 512 14.36 3.64 -22.54
C GLY A 512 14.03 4.42 -21.26
N PRO A 513 13.29 5.54 -21.31
CA PRO A 513 13.10 6.47 -20.18
C PRO A 513 12.41 5.85 -18.96
N ASN A 514 11.64 4.80 -19.15
CA ASN A 514 10.87 4.12 -18.11
C ASN A 514 11.59 2.90 -17.51
N ILE A 515 12.83 2.64 -17.86
CA ILE A 515 13.59 1.50 -17.34
C ILE A 515 13.61 1.53 -15.81
N GLY A 516 13.36 0.39 -15.17
CA GLY A 516 13.33 0.23 -13.71
C GLY A 516 12.14 0.89 -13.00
N LEU A 517 11.39 1.80 -13.66
CA LEU A 517 10.22 2.45 -13.07
C LEU A 517 8.92 1.67 -13.28
N ILE A 518 8.92 0.82 -14.29
CA ILE A 518 7.81 -0.07 -14.58
C ILE A 518 8.34 -1.50 -14.47
N SER A 519 7.80 -2.25 -13.53
CA SER A 519 8.19 -3.63 -13.23
C SER A 519 7.00 -4.57 -13.39
N SER A 520 7.28 -5.86 -13.44
CA SER A 520 6.26 -6.91 -13.46
C SER A 520 6.32 -7.75 -12.20
N LEU A 521 5.16 -8.10 -11.65
CA LEU A 521 5.04 -8.99 -10.49
C LEU A 521 5.56 -10.39 -10.82
N ALA A 522 6.35 -10.98 -9.93
CA ALA A 522 6.85 -12.34 -10.08
C ALA A 522 5.72 -13.38 -10.05
N LEU A 523 5.99 -14.59 -10.57
CA LEU A 523 4.99 -15.65 -10.79
C LEU A 523 4.17 -15.96 -9.54
N HIS A 524 4.83 -16.23 -8.43
CA HIS A 524 4.21 -16.69 -7.19
C HIS A 524 4.01 -15.56 -6.16
N ALA A 525 4.40 -14.33 -6.48
CA ALA A 525 4.24 -13.19 -5.59
C ALA A 525 2.77 -12.79 -5.45
N ARG A 526 2.39 -12.40 -4.26
CA ARG A 526 1.06 -11.85 -3.95
C ARG A 526 1.19 -10.54 -3.18
N ILE A 527 0.11 -9.78 -3.11
CA ILE A 527 0.04 -8.54 -2.33
C ILE A 527 -0.81 -8.82 -1.08
N ASN A 528 -0.26 -8.49 0.08
CA ASN A 528 -0.95 -8.67 1.36
C ASN A 528 -2.03 -7.59 1.59
N LYS A 529 -2.75 -7.69 2.72
CA LYS A 529 -3.80 -6.73 3.11
C LYS A 529 -3.26 -5.30 3.24
N HIS A 530 -1.99 -5.15 3.63
CA HIS A 530 -1.32 -3.86 3.83
C HIS A 530 -0.69 -3.28 2.55
N GLY A 531 -0.73 -4.01 1.43
CA GLY A 531 -0.18 -3.58 0.15
C GLY A 531 1.30 -3.94 -0.07
N PHE A 532 1.94 -4.70 0.83
CA PHE A 532 3.31 -5.19 0.64
C PHE A 532 3.33 -6.46 -0.22
N ILE A 533 4.40 -6.60 -1.00
CA ILE A 533 4.58 -7.77 -1.85
C ILE A 533 5.21 -8.89 -1.02
N GLU A 534 4.57 -10.05 -1.01
CA GLU A 534 5.03 -11.25 -0.34
C GLU A 534 5.51 -12.29 -1.34
N ALA A 535 6.55 -13.03 -0.96
CA ALA A 535 7.06 -14.16 -1.71
C ALA A 535 6.88 -15.47 -0.92
N PRO A 536 6.62 -16.61 -1.60
CA PRO A 536 6.45 -17.89 -0.94
C PRO A 536 7.79 -18.53 -0.60
N TYR A 537 7.88 -19.10 0.60
CA TYR A 537 9.02 -19.87 1.08
C TYR A 537 8.57 -21.15 1.77
N ARG A 538 9.31 -22.19 1.56
CA ARG A 538 9.08 -23.51 2.17
C ARG A 538 9.64 -23.52 3.58
N VAL A 539 8.87 -23.97 4.54
CA VAL A 539 9.30 -24.05 5.97
C VAL A 539 10.23 -25.24 6.18
N LEU A 540 11.33 -25.02 6.90
CA LEU A 540 12.26 -26.06 7.32
C LEU A 540 12.03 -26.37 8.80
N ASN A 541 11.76 -27.64 9.13
CA ASN A 541 11.64 -28.08 10.51
C ASN A 541 12.99 -28.60 11.01
N LYS A 542 13.43 -28.13 12.18
CA LYS A 542 14.67 -28.50 12.83
C LYS A 542 14.47 -29.77 13.67
N LYS A 543 15.23 -30.82 13.39
CA LYS A 543 15.30 -32.02 14.24
C LYS A 543 16.77 -32.30 14.58
N GLY A 544 17.19 -31.81 15.74
CA GLY A 544 18.59 -31.88 16.17
C GLY A 544 19.52 -31.05 15.31
N LYS A 545 20.55 -31.68 14.71
CA LYS A 545 21.51 -31.04 13.79
C LYS A 545 21.10 -31.11 12.32
N SER A 546 19.87 -31.55 11.99
CA SER A 546 19.42 -31.71 10.62
C SER A 546 18.12 -30.97 10.41
N SER A 547 17.99 -30.28 9.27
CA SER A 547 16.78 -29.60 8.84
C SER A 547 16.02 -30.44 7.81
N PHE A 548 14.70 -30.45 7.92
CA PHE A 548 13.80 -31.20 7.06
C PHE A 548 12.86 -30.22 6.37
N ALA A 549 12.80 -30.29 5.06
CA ALA A 549 11.88 -29.51 4.26
C ALA A 549 10.45 -30.04 4.40
N THR A 550 9.52 -29.23 4.85
CA THR A 550 8.09 -29.55 4.95
C THR A 550 7.37 -29.24 3.65
N GLU A 551 6.12 -29.66 3.53
CA GLU A 551 5.25 -29.25 2.42
C GLU A 551 4.56 -27.91 2.68
N SER A 552 4.65 -27.38 3.91
CA SER A 552 4.05 -26.09 4.26
C SER A 552 4.84 -24.94 3.64
N VAL A 553 4.11 -23.97 3.11
CA VAL A 553 4.64 -22.77 2.47
C VAL A 553 4.10 -21.54 3.20
N ASN A 554 5.01 -20.66 3.65
CA ASN A 554 4.68 -19.38 4.23
C ASN A 554 5.02 -18.27 3.25
N TYR A 555 4.18 -17.24 3.22
CA TYR A 555 4.45 -16.03 2.47
C TYR A 555 5.08 -15.01 3.41
N LEU A 556 6.24 -14.51 3.02
CA LEU A 556 7.00 -13.53 3.80
C LEU A 556 7.07 -12.20 3.08
N SER A 557 6.87 -11.11 3.84
CA SER A 557 7.18 -9.76 3.40
C SER A 557 8.70 -9.55 3.32
N ALA A 558 9.17 -8.44 2.74
CA ALA A 558 10.60 -8.16 2.65
C ALA A 558 11.24 -7.93 4.03
N ASP A 559 10.52 -7.27 4.95
CA ASP A 559 10.99 -7.02 6.32
C ASP A 559 11.10 -8.31 7.14
N ASP A 560 10.16 -9.23 6.94
CA ASP A 560 10.19 -10.54 7.61
C ASP A 560 11.31 -11.42 7.05
N GLU A 561 11.52 -11.38 5.72
CA GLU A 561 12.59 -12.14 5.05
C GLU A 561 13.97 -11.80 5.60
N ASP A 562 14.23 -10.53 5.90
CA ASP A 562 15.51 -10.06 6.41
C ASP A 562 15.93 -10.65 7.78
N ARG A 563 14.98 -11.27 8.49
CA ARG A 563 15.22 -11.90 9.79
C ARG A 563 15.66 -13.35 9.68
N TYR A 564 15.46 -13.98 8.49
CA TYR A 564 15.62 -15.42 8.32
C TYR A 564 16.72 -15.79 7.34
N MET A 565 17.35 -16.93 7.58
CA MET A 565 18.30 -17.55 6.66
C MET A 565 17.57 -18.50 5.73
N ILE A 566 17.64 -18.23 4.43
CA ILE A 566 16.88 -18.92 3.40
C ILE A 566 17.82 -19.73 2.50
N ALA A 567 17.56 -21.04 2.41
CA ALA A 567 18.28 -21.94 1.53
C ALA A 567 17.77 -21.85 0.08
N GLN A 568 18.64 -22.17 -0.89
CA GLN A 568 18.26 -22.27 -2.30
C GLN A 568 17.43 -23.54 -2.56
N SER A 569 16.53 -23.47 -3.56
CA SER A 569 15.65 -24.57 -3.94
C SER A 569 16.35 -25.80 -4.52
N ASP A 570 17.61 -25.66 -5.00
CA ASP A 570 18.43 -26.73 -5.58
C ASP A 570 19.29 -27.46 -4.55
N SER A 571 19.20 -27.09 -3.26
CA SER A 571 19.93 -27.76 -2.17
C SER A 571 19.61 -29.26 -2.16
N ARG A 572 20.65 -30.10 -2.04
CA ARG A 572 20.50 -31.55 -2.09
C ARG A 572 19.63 -32.06 -0.93
N MET A 573 18.56 -32.78 -1.28
CA MET A 573 17.64 -33.38 -0.30
C MET A 573 17.47 -34.88 -0.56
N ASP A 574 17.21 -35.60 0.52
CA ASP A 574 16.73 -36.99 0.45
C ASP A 574 15.23 -37.04 0.12
N LYS A 575 14.72 -38.22 -0.24
CA LYS A 575 13.28 -38.45 -0.50
C LYS A 575 12.38 -38.10 0.70
N ALA A 576 12.93 -38.07 1.90
CA ALA A 576 12.24 -37.67 3.14
C ALA A 576 12.30 -36.15 3.40
N GLY A 577 12.88 -35.35 2.50
CA GLY A 577 13.02 -33.90 2.68
C GLY A 577 14.20 -33.48 3.57
N LYS A 578 15.07 -34.40 3.98
CA LYS A 578 16.25 -34.10 4.80
C LYS A 578 17.32 -33.45 3.92
N LEU A 579 17.92 -32.35 4.35
CA LEU A 579 19.10 -31.77 3.73
C LEU A 579 20.31 -32.73 3.93
N LEU A 580 20.99 -33.04 2.83
CA LEU A 580 22.12 -33.99 2.84
C LEU A 580 23.43 -33.31 3.20
N ASP A 581 23.59 -32.04 2.82
CA ASP A 581 24.81 -31.28 3.05
C ASP A 581 24.77 -30.68 4.47
N SER A 582 25.89 -30.78 5.20
CA SER A 582 26.04 -30.16 6.51
C SER A 582 26.15 -28.65 6.45
N SER A 583 26.78 -28.15 5.39
CA SER A 583 26.96 -26.71 5.12
C SER A 583 26.26 -26.35 3.82
N VAL A 584 25.37 -25.38 3.87
CA VAL A 584 24.52 -24.95 2.77
C VAL A 584 24.70 -23.45 2.52
N ARG A 585 24.69 -23.06 1.26
CA ARG A 585 24.67 -21.62 0.91
C ARG A 585 23.28 -21.07 1.21
N ALA A 586 23.23 -20.08 2.10
CA ALA A 586 22.02 -19.36 2.46
C ALA A 586 22.03 -17.93 1.87
N ARG A 587 20.87 -17.30 1.91
CA ARG A 587 20.68 -15.88 1.59
C ARG A 587 20.12 -15.17 2.83
N ILE A 588 20.73 -14.03 3.18
CA ILE A 588 20.26 -13.12 4.22
C ILE A 588 20.65 -11.68 3.85
N ARG A 589 19.70 -10.75 3.83
CA ARG A 589 19.95 -9.32 3.56
C ARG A 589 20.84 -9.01 2.35
N GLY A 590 20.70 -9.80 1.28
CA GLY A 590 21.53 -9.66 0.08
C GLY A 590 22.90 -10.33 0.12
N ASP A 591 23.33 -10.85 1.26
CA ASP A 591 24.56 -11.64 1.41
C ASP A 591 24.30 -13.14 1.23
N PHE A 592 25.36 -13.89 0.86
CA PHE A 592 25.30 -15.33 0.61
C PHE A 592 26.28 -16.11 1.50
N PRO A 593 26.06 -16.14 2.83
CA PRO A 593 26.91 -16.91 3.72
C PRO A 593 26.74 -18.42 3.50
N VAL A 594 27.77 -19.17 3.86
CA VAL A 594 27.70 -20.63 3.98
C VAL A 594 27.49 -20.96 5.45
N VAL A 595 26.32 -21.53 5.77
CA VAL A 595 25.88 -21.79 7.13
C VAL A 595 25.59 -23.25 7.36
N ASP A 596 25.55 -23.67 8.60
CA ASP A 596 25.16 -25.03 8.96
C ASP A 596 23.67 -25.28 8.66
N SER A 597 23.33 -26.45 8.20
CA SER A 597 21.93 -26.81 7.86
C SER A 597 20.95 -26.64 9.03
N SER A 598 21.45 -26.65 10.27
CA SER A 598 20.65 -26.42 11.48
C SER A 598 20.21 -24.97 11.71
N GLU A 599 20.88 -24.02 11.09
CA GLU A 599 20.56 -22.59 11.22
C GLU A 599 19.47 -22.15 10.23
N LEU A 600 19.26 -22.91 9.17
CA LEU A 600 18.28 -22.61 8.15
C LEU A 600 16.85 -22.72 8.68
N GLU A 601 15.99 -21.78 8.28
CA GLU A 601 14.57 -21.72 8.69
C GLU A 601 13.63 -21.87 7.50
N PHE A 602 14.02 -21.35 6.36
CA PHE A 602 13.23 -21.38 5.14
C PHE A 602 14.08 -21.83 3.94
N MET A 603 13.38 -22.19 2.87
CA MET A 603 13.96 -22.59 1.60
C MET A 603 13.10 -22.02 0.46
N ASP A 604 13.73 -21.66 -0.66
CA ASP A 604 13.02 -21.25 -1.88
C ASP A 604 12.13 -22.38 -2.39
N VAL A 605 10.94 -22.04 -2.90
CA VAL A 605 9.96 -23.00 -3.42
C VAL A 605 10.39 -23.52 -4.79
N SER A 606 10.80 -22.61 -5.67
CA SER A 606 11.21 -22.93 -7.06
C SER A 606 12.20 -21.88 -7.57
N PRO A 607 13.15 -22.26 -8.45
CA PRO A 607 14.02 -21.31 -9.11
C PRO A 607 13.26 -20.27 -9.95
N ASN A 608 12.09 -20.65 -10.47
CA ASN A 608 11.25 -19.79 -11.32
C ASN A 608 10.54 -18.68 -10.54
N GLN A 609 10.55 -18.72 -9.22
CA GLN A 609 9.81 -17.74 -8.41
C GLN A 609 10.28 -16.29 -8.59
N ILE A 610 11.48 -16.07 -9.12
CA ILE A 610 12.01 -14.71 -9.40
C ILE A 610 11.49 -14.11 -10.71
N LEU A 611 10.95 -14.93 -11.60
CA LEU A 611 10.57 -14.54 -12.95
C LEU A 611 9.13 -14.06 -13.04
N SER A 612 8.87 -13.15 -13.98
CA SER A 612 7.52 -12.81 -14.41
C SER A 612 6.97 -13.86 -15.40
N VAL A 613 5.69 -13.72 -15.77
CA VAL A 613 5.04 -14.63 -16.71
C VAL A 613 5.75 -14.63 -18.07
N ALA A 614 6.07 -13.43 -18.61
CA ALA A 614 6.72 -13.33 -19.91
C ALA A 614 8.15 -13.89 -19.89
N ALA A 615 8.92 -13.60 -18.87
CA ALA A 615 10.28 -14.13 -18.73
C ALA A 615 10.29 -15.66 -18.54
N ALA A 616 9.31 -16.20 -17.81
CA ALA A 616 9.21 -17.64 -17.56
C ALA A 616 8.77 -18.46 -18.79
N LEU A 617 8.29 -17.82 -19.83
CA LEU A 617 7.99 -18.47 -21.12
C LEU A 617 9.21 -18.63 -22.04
N ILE A 618 10.36 -18.04 -21.70
CA ILE A 618 11.59 -18.18 -22.47
C ILE A 618 12.22 -19.54 -22.17
N PRO A 619 12.32 -20.46 -23.14
CA PRO A 619 12.98 -21.74 -22.90
C PRO A 619 14.49 -21.51 -22.77
N PHE A 620 15.15 -22.29 -21.90
CA PHE A 620 16.59 -22.21 -21.62
C PHE A 620 17.09 -20.81 -21.20
N LEU A 621 16.25 -20.09 -20.47
CA LEU A 621 16.53 -18.73 -20.01
C LEU A 621 17.88 -18.63 -19.25
N GLU A 622 18.24 -19.67 -18.50
CA GLU A 622 19.47 -19.75 -17.72
C GLU A 622 20.76 -19.67 -18.57
N HIS A 623 20.66 -19.91 -19.87
CA HIS A 623 21.80 -19.80 -20.82
C HIS A 623 21.87 -18.44 -21.52
N ASP A 624 20.86 -17.60 -21.35
CA ASP A 624 20.79 -16.28 -21.98
C ASP A 624 21.34 -15.18 -21.07
N ASP A 625 21.97 -14.18 -21.67
CA ASP A 625 22.33 -12.96 -20.98
C ASP A 625 21.06 -12.18 -20.57
N ALA A 626 21.09 -11.54 -19.39
CA ALA A 626 19.93 -10.82 -18.85
C ALA A 626 19.43 -9.72 -19.80
N ASN A 627 20.33 -9.00 -20.49
CA ASN A 627 19.95 -7.97 -21.45
C ASN A 627 19.17 -8.54 -22.65
N ARG A 628 19.56 -9.73 -23.14
CA ARG A 628 18.86 -10.40 -24.25
C ARG A 628 17.54 -11.02 -23.79
N ALA A 629 17.50 -11.54 -22.58
CA ALA A 629 16.26 -12.03 -21.98
C ALA A 629 15.22 -10.91 -21.79
N LEU A 630 15.66 -9.69 -21.38
CA LEU A 630 14.83 -8.50 -21.30
C LEU A 630 14.22 -8.15 -22.67
N MET A 631 15.07 -8.07 -23.70
CA MET A 631 14.61 -7.80 -25.06
C MET A 631 13.63 -8.88 -25.53
N GLY A 632 13.94 -10.16 -25.32
CA GLY A 632 13.10 -11.30 -25.70
C GLY A 632 11.72 -11.28 -25.01
N SER A 633 11.68 -11.01 -23.71
CA SER A 633 10.41 -10.90 -22.97
C SER A 633 9.54 -9.76 -23.48
N ASN A 634 10.16 -8.61 -23.80
CA ASN A 634 9.46 -7.47 -24.39
C ASN A 634 8.94 -7.77 -25.81
N MET A 635 9.72 -8.50 -26.64
CA MET A 635 9.34 -8.88 -28.00
C MET A 635 8.20 -9.90 -28.02
N GLN A 636 8.13 -10.85 -27.08
CA GLN A 636 6.99 -11.78 -26.98
C GLN A 636 5.65 -11.07 -26.88
N ARG A 637 5.60 -9.93 -26.17
CA ARG A 637 4.37 -9.13 -26.04
C ARG A 637 3.94 -8.41 -27.33
N GLN A 638 4.83 -8.28 -28.30
CA GLN A 638 4.59 -7.60 -29.57
C GLN A 638 4.16 -8.55 -30.69
N SER A 639 4.14 -9.88 -30.46
CA SER A 639 3.79 -10.86 -31.46
C SER A 639 2.33 -10.75 -31.88
N VAL A 640 2.09 -10.71 -33.19
CA VAL A 640 0.75 -10.64 -33.77
C VAL A 640 0.16 -12.05 -33.88
N PRO A 641 -1.13 -12.26 -33.57
CA PRO A 641 -1.78 -13.56 -33.72
C PRO A 641 -1.72 -14.06 -35.17
N LEU A 642 -1.25 -15.30 -35.33
CA LEU A 642 -1.21 -15.96 -36.65
C LEU A 642 -2.52 -16.67 -36.96
N MET A 643 -2.79 -16.88 -38.23
CA MET A 643 -3.98 -17.67 -38.66
C MET A 643 -3.91 -19.12 -38.21
N ASN A 644 -2.74 -19.75 -38.28
CA ASN A 644 -2.48 -21.12 -37.89
C ASN A 644 -1.19 -21.18 -37.04
N PRO A 645 -1.27 -20.79 -35.78
CA PRO A 645 -0.12 -20.87 -34.90
C PRO A 645 0.17 -22.30 -34.51
N THR A 646 1.42 -22.64 -34.24
CA THR A 646 1.82 -23.96 -33.74
C THR A 646 2.29 -23.83 -32.28
N ALA A 647 1.84 -24.76 -31.43
CA ALA A 647 2.34 -24.83 -30.06
C ALA A 647 3.86 -25.11 -30.06
N PRO A 648 4.65 -24.47 -29.16
CA PRO A 648 6.09 -24.70 -29.13
C PRO A 648 6.42 -26.15 -28.80
N ILE A 649 7.41 -26.70 -29.52
CA ILE A 649 7.87 -28.09 -29.28
C ILE A 649 8.53 -28.18 -27.93
N VAL A 650 9.40 -27.21 -27.60
CA VAL A 650 10.00 -27.06 -26.29
C VAL A 650 9.24 -25.97 -25.53
N GLY A 651 8.53 -26.38 -24.50
CA GLY A 651 7.74 -25.48 -23.66
C GLY A 651 8.26 -25.43 -22.23
N THR A 652 7.85 -24.40 -21.51
CA THR A 652 8.21 -24.17 -20.10
C THR A 652 7.15 -24.70 -19.11
N GLY A 653 5.98 -25.13 -19.63
CA GLY A 653 4.86 -25.66 -18.84
C GLY A 653 3.83 -24.61 -18.39
N ILE A 654 4.08 -23.33 -18.64
CA ILE A 654 3.19 -22.22 -18.26
C ILE A 654 2.20 -21.87 -19.39
N GLU A 655 2.47 -22.28 -20.61
CA GLU A 655 1.74 -21.90 -21.83
C GLU A 655 0.24 -22.15 -21.71
N ARG A 656 -0.15 -23.31 -21.14
CA ARG A 656 -1.58 -23.62 -20.92
C ARG A 656 -2.22 -22.68 -19.92
N LYS A 657 -1.55 -22.39 -18.82
CA LYS A 657 -2.05 -21.50 -17.78
C LYS A 657 -2.27 -20.07 -18.33
N VAL A 658 -1.33 -19.57 -19.13
CA VAL A 658 -1.44 -18.26 -19.78
C VAL A 658 -2.64 -18.23 -20.75
N ALA A 659 -2.84 -19.27 -21.55
CA ALA A 659 -3.96 -19.33 -22.49
C ALA A 659 -5.33 -19.36 -21.79
N VAL A 660 -5.42 -20.04 -20.66
CA VAL A 660 -6.67 -20.15 -19.86
C VAL A 660 -6.93 -18.86 -19.09
N ASP A 661 -5.96 -18.36 -18.33
CA ASP A 661 -6.14 -17.18 -17.47
C ASP A 661 -6.34 -15.87 -18.27
N SER A 662 -5.89 -15.82 -19.52
CA SER A 662 -6.19 -14.69 -20.44
C SER A 662 -7.61 -14.73 -21.01
N TYR A 663 -8.38 -15.80 -20.76
CA TYR A 663 -9.68 -16.06 -21.39
C TYR A 663 -9.61 -16.13 -22.93
N SER A 664 -8.42 -16.33 -23.49
CA SER A 664 -8.25 -16.58 -24.91
C SER A 664 -8.72 -18.00 -25.27
N ALA A 665 -8.29 -19.01 -24.50
CA ALA A 665 -8.80 -20.36 -24.57
C ALA A 665 -10.03 -20.46 -23.66
N LEU A 666 -11.16 -20.95 -24.22
CA LEU A 666 -12.40 -21.12 -23.48
C LEU A 666 -12.39 -22.48 -22.80
N THR A 667 -12.70 -22.52 -21.50
CA THR A 667 -12.80 -23.75 -20.70
C THR A 667 -14.24 -24.07 -20.36
N SER A 668 -14.53 -25.35 -20.12
CA SER A 668 -15.84 -25.77 -19.64
C SER A 668 -16.06 -25.38 -18.17
N PRO A 669 -17.14 -24.67 -17.84
CA PRO A 669 -17.46 -24.31 -16.44
C PRO A 669 -18.06 -25.47 -15.65
N VAL A 670 -18.55 -26.53 -16.35
CA VAL A 670 -19.26 -27.65 -15.75
C VAL A 670 -18.78 -29.00 -16.33
N ASP A 671 -19.01 -30.07 -15.59
CA ASP A 671 -18.89 -31.43 -16.09
C ASP A 671 -20.11 -31.77 -16.93
N GLY A 672 -19.91 -32.33 -18.13
CA GLY A 672 -21.05 -32.63 -18.98
C GLY A 672 -20.71 -33.29 -20.32
N LYS A 673 -21.69 -33.25 -21.22
CA LYS A 673 -21.55 -33.74 -22.57
C LYS A 673 -21.95 -32.67 -23.57
N VAL A 674 -21.16 -32.49 -24.62
CA VAL A 674 -21.44 -31.51 -25.68
C VAL A 674 -22.71 -31.93 -26.41
N ALA A 675 -23.76 -31.13 -26.27
CA ALA A 675 -25.07 -31.35 -26.83
C ALA A 675 -25.24 -30.70 -28.22
N TYR A 676 -24.62 -29.52 -28.39
CA TYR A 676 -24.66 -28.77 -29.64
C TYR A 676 -23.34 -28.03 -29.87
N ILE A 677 -22.92 -27.91 -31.09
CA ILE A 677 -21.72 -27.20 -31.49
C ILE A 677 -21.90 -26.60 -32.89
N ASP A 678 -21.59 -25.33 -33.00
CA ASP A 678 -21.42 -24.65 -34.28
C ASP A 678 -20.21 -23.65 -34.19
N SER A 679 -20.03 -22.81 -35.19
CA SER A 679 -18.95 -21.82 -35.21
C SER A 679 -19.14 -20.69 -34.21
N GLY A 680 -20.36 -20.43 -33.74
CA GLY A 680 -20.73 -19.34 -32.87
C GLY A 680 -21.01 -19.74 -31.43
N LYS A 681 -21.39 -20.98 -31.17
CA LYS A 681 -21.74 -21.45 -29.82
C LYS A 681 -21.46 -22.92 -29.56
N ILE A 682 -21.22 -23.24 -28.29
CA ILE A 682 -21.10 -24.60 -27.77
C ILE A 682 -22.12 -24.73 -26.63
N SER A 683 -22.98 -25.77 -26.69
CA SER A 683 -23.90 -26.06 -25.58
C SER A 683 -23.50 -27.38 -24.92
N ILE A 684 -23.38 -27.35 -23.59
CA ILE A 684 -22.98 -28.48 -22.77
C ILE A 684 -24.17 -28.89 -21.91
N LYS A 685 -24.54 -30.17 -21.96
CA LYS A 685 -25.56 -30.75 -21.09
C LYS A 685 -24.89 -31.31 -19.84
N SER A 686 -25.26 -30.75 -18.68
CA SER A 686 -24.76 -31.16 -17.36
C SER A 686 -25.91 -31.67 -16.48
N SER A 687 -25.60 -32.59 -15.56
CA SER A 687 -26.52 -33.02 -14.50
C SER A 687 -26.40 -32.14 -13.24
N ASP A 688 -25.24 -31.57 -13.01
CA ASP A 688 -24.91 -30.73 -11.85
C ASP A 688 -24.62 -29.29 -12.34
N LEU A 689 -25.63 -28.44 -12.28
CA LEU A 689 -25.46 -27.01 -12.58
C LEU A 689 -25.23 -26.23 -11.29
N PRO A 690 -24.24 -25.36 -11.23
CA PRO A 690 -24.13 -24.37 -10.18
C PRO A 690 -25.36 -23.45 -10.14
N ASP A 691 -25.77 -23.02 -8.96
CA ASP A 691 -26.98 -22.20 -8.75
C ASP A 691 -26.98 -20.93 -9.62
N ASP A 692 -25.82 -20.32 -9.85
CA ASP A 692 -25.64 -19.12 -10.68
C ASP A 692 -25.99 -19.34 -12.15
N LEU A 693 -25.84 -20.57 -12.65
CA LEU A 693 -26.15 -20.94 -14.03
C LEU A 693 -27.55 -21.51 -14.21
N THR A 694 -28.22 -21.97 -13.13
CA THR A 694 -29.59 -22.46 -13.16
C THR A 694 -30.62 -21.37 -13.37
N LEU A 695 -30.34 -20.14 -12.92
CA LEU A 695 -31.23 -18.98 -13.05
C LEU A 695 -31.38 -18.48 -14.50
N SER A 696 -30.44 -18.78 -15.38
CA SER A 696 -30.45 -18.25 -16.75
C SER A 696 -31.10 -19.08 -17.81
N SER A 697 -31.30 -20.39 -17.62
CA SER A 697 -31.77 -21.24 -18.75
C SER A 697 -32.91 -22.22 -18.46
N GLY A 698 -33.30 -22.48 -17.21
CA GLY A 698 -34.37 -23.47 -16.90
C GLY A 698 -34.20 -24.85 -17.52
N SER A 699 -33.09 -25.11 -18.21
CA SER A 699 -32.70 -26.33 -18.88
C SER A 699 -31.32 -26.76 -18.41
N ASN A 700 -31.07 -28.07 -18.31
CA ASN A 700 -29.74 -28.63 -17.97
C ASN A 700 -28.65 -28.34 -19.03
N LEU A 701 -28.76 -27.23 -19.76
CA LEU A 701 -27.87 -26.81 -20.85
C LEU A 701 -27.15 -25.50 -20.49
N VAL A 702 -25.82 -25.52 -20.54
CA VAL A 702 -24.98 -24.34 -20.46
C VAL A 702 -24.58 -23.94 -21.87
N GLU A 703 -24.98 -22.75 -22.29
CA GLU A 703 -24.63 -22.19 -23.61
C GLU A 703 -23.43 -21.25 -23.48
N LEU A 704 -22.39 -21.49 -24.26
CA LEU A 704 -21.17 -20.73 -24.32
C LEU A 704 -21.02 -20.12 -25.71
N THR A 705 -21.07 -18.82 -25.82
CA THR A 705 -20.89 -18.07 -27.09
C THR A 705 -19.42 -17.94 -27.42
N LEU A 706 -19.06 -18.15 -28.68
CA LEU A 706 -17.70 -18.01 -29.18
C LEU A 706 -17.51 -16.61 -29.81
N LYS A 707 -16.42 -15.92 -29.46
CA LYS A 707 -16.06 -14.66 -30.07
C LYS A 707 -15.51 -14.90 -31.47
N LYS A 708 -16.16 -14.29 -32.46
CA LYS A 708 -15.82 -14.45 -33.88
C LYS A 708 -15.33 -13.15 -34.48
N TYR A 709 -14.07 -13.14 -34.93
CA TYR A 709 -13.45 -12.00 -35.63
C TYR A 709 -13.62 -10.65 -34.91
N TRP A 710 -13.54 -10.70 -33.58
CA TRP A 710 -13.71 -9.54 -32.73
C TRP A 710 -12.51 -8.62 -32.87
N ARG A 711 -12.75 -7.32 -33.02
CA ARG A 711 -11.68 -6.31 -33.09
C ARG A 711 -11.08 -6.08 -31.71
N THR A 712 -9.76 -6.08 -31.62
CA THR A 712 -9.02 -5.69 -30.39
C THR A 712 -8.67 -4.20 -30.39
N ASN A 713 -8.22 -3.68 -29.24
CA ASN A 713 -7.77 -2.29 -29.11
C ASN A 713 -6.65 -1.93 -30.09
N GLN A 714 -5.76 -2.86 -30.42
CA GLN A 714 -4.66 -2.70 -31.37
C GLN A 714 -5.06 -3.01 -32.83
N ASN A 715 -6.36 -3.03 -33.13
CA ASN A 715 -6.88 -3.35 -34.46
C ASN A 715 -6.50 -4.75 -34.98
N SER A 716 -6.24 -5.66 -34.07
CA SER A 716 -6.05 -7.08 -34.37
C SER A 716 -7.37 -7.85 -34.29
N SER A 717 -7.38 -9.11 -34.69
CA SER A 717 -8.58 -9.95 -34.66
C SER A 717 -8.48 -11.03 -33.60
N HIS A 718 -9.49 -11.11 -32.74
CA HIS A 718 -9.68 -12.20 -31.79
C HIS A 718 -10.75 -13.15 -32.31
N ASN A 719 -10.38 -14.40 -32.56
CA ASN A 719 -11.29 -15.41 -33.12
C ASN A 719 -11.16 -16.71 -32.34
N GLN A 720 -12.28 -17.23 -31.86
CA GLN A 720 -12.32 -18.51 -31.14
C GLN A 720 -12.77 -19.64 -32.07
N ARG A 721 -12.10 -20.79 -31.97
CA ARG A 721 -12.38 -21.99 -32.75
C ARG A 721 -12.68 -23.17 -31.82
N PRO A 722 -13.80 -23.92 -32.01
CA PRO A 722 -14.10 -25.05 -31.16
C PRO A 722 -13.11 -26.22 -31.40
N LEU A 723 -12.71 -26.85 -30.30
CA LEU A 723 -11.83 -28.03 -30.30
C LEU A 723 -12.60 -29.34 -30.10
N VAL A 724 -13.72 -29.26 -29.36
CA VAL A 724 -14.54 -30.43 -28.99
C VAL A 724 -15.46 -30.90 -30.13
N LYS A 725 -15.93 -32.09 -30.04
CA LYS A 725 -16.88 -32.71 -31.00
C LYS A 725 -18.24 -32.89 -30.36
N LEU A 726 -19.28 -32.98 -31.20
CA LEU A 726 -20.63 -33.30 -30.74
C LEU A 726 -20.63 -34.67 -30.02
N GLY A 727 -21.24 -34.69 -28.82
CA GLY A 727 -21.34 -35.91 -28.03
C GLY A 727 -20.10 -36.24 -27.19
N GLU A 728 -19.05 -35.42 -27.23
CA GLU A 728 -17.84 -35.60 -26.42
C GLU A 728 -18.12 -35.27 -24.95
N LYS A 729 -17.54 -36.04 -24.02
CA LYS A 729 -17.59 -35.74 -22.59
C LYS A 729 -16.49 -34.74 -22.26
N VAL A 730 -16.84 -33.72 -21.50
CA VAL A 730 -15.95 -32.66 -21.03
C VAL A 730 -16.06 -32.56 -19.51
N ASN A 731 -14.92 -32.31 -18.84
CA ASN A 731 -14.88 -32.04 -17.41
C ASN A 731 -14.69 -30.55 -17.19
N LYS A 732 -15.07 -30.07 -16.01
CA LYS A 732 -14.81 -28.69 -15.56
C LYS A 732 -13.33 -28.36 -15.71
N GLY A 733 -13.01 -27.22 -16.36
CA GLY A 733 -11.64 -26.79 -16.63
C GLY A 733 -10.98 -27.39 -17.88
N ASP A 734 -11.65 -28.27 -18.62
CA ASP A 734 -11.15 -28.74 -19.93
C ASP A 734 -11.31 -27.63 -20.97
N VAL A 735 -10.29 -27.44 -21.81
CA VAL A 735 -10.36 -26.48 -22.92
C VAL A 735 -11.27 -26.97 -24.00
N ILE A 736 -12.27 -26.17 -24.36
CA ILE A 736 -13.30 -26.51 -25.36
C ILE A 736 -13.16 -25.73 -26.65
N ALA A 737 -12.52 -24.53 -26.59
CA ALA A 737 -12.24 -23.74 -27.78
C ALA A 737 -10.89 -23.02 -27.64
N ASP A 738 -10.14 -22.91 -28.74
CA ASP A 738 -8.93 -22.11 -28.86
C ASP A 738 -9.27 -20.71 -29.33
N GLY A 739 -8.54 -19.71 -28.77
CA GLY A 739 -8.63 -18.33 -29.21
C GLY A 739 -7.45 -17.88 -30.07
N ALA A 740 -7.26 -16.57 -30.13
CA ALA A 740 -6.11 -15.98 -30.81
C ALA A 740 -4.80 -16.44 -30.13
N SER A 741 -3.77 -16.73 -30.94
CA SER A 741 -2.46 -17.20 -30.47
C SER A 741 -2.53 -18.43 -29.56
N CYS A 742 -3.47 -19.32 -29.80
CA CYS A 742 -3.61 -20.58 -29.07
C CYS A 742 -3.63 -21.78 -30.02
N ASN A 743 -3.09 -22.89 -29.56
CA ASN A 743 -3.14 -24.18 -30.27
C ASN A 743 -3.35 -25.32 -29.26
N LYS A 744 -4.48 -26.03 -29.37
CA LYS A 744 -4.90 -27.14 -28.47
C LYS A 744 -4.85 -26.76 -26.98
N GLY A 745 -5.24 -25.54 -26.66
CA GLY A 745 -5.30 -25.01 -25.30
C GLY A 745 -3.96 -24.53 -24.73
N GLU A 746 -2.92 -24.44 -25.53
CA GLU A 746 -1.63 -23.88 -25.17
C GLU A 746 -1.34 -22.58 -25.93
N LEU A 747 -0.60 -21.65 -25.31
CA LEU A 747 -0.15 -20.42 -25.96
C LEU A 747 0.79 -20.76 -27.13
N ALA A 748 0.49 -20.18 -28.29
CA ALA A 748 1.27 -20.34 -29.51
C ALA A 748 1.48 -18.96 -30.16
N LEU A 749 2.59 -18.32 -29.87
CA LEU A 749 2.92 -16.96 -30.33
C LEU A 749 3.43 -16.93 -31.78
N GLY A 750 3.82 -18.07 -32.32
CA GLY A 750 4.39 -18.19 -33.66
C GLY A 750 4.32 -19.61 -34.20
N ASN A 751 5.19 -19.94 -35.15
CA ASN A 751 5.38 -21.27 -35.70
C ASN A 751 6.76 -21.83 -35.34
N ASN A 752 6.84 -23.16 -35.21
CA ASN A 752 8.14 -23.82 -35.07
C ASN A 752 8.84 -23.83 -36.45
N VAL A 753 10.10 -23.38 -36.47
CA VAL A 753 10.98 -23.32 -37.67
C VAL A 753 12.22 -24.15 -37.47
#